data_2079ab09c58c8684436f83069d884c79
#
_entry.id   2079ab09c58c8684436f83069d884c79
#
_cell.length_a   1.000
_cell.length_b   1.000
_cell.length_c   1.000
_cell.angle_alpha   90.00
_cell.angle_beta   90.00
_cell.angle_gamma   90.00
#
_symmetry.space_group_name_H-M   'P 1'
#
loop_
_entity.id
_entity.type
_entity.pdbx_description
1 polymer ?
#
loop_
_entity_poly.entity_id
_entity_poly.type
_entity_poly.pdbx_seq_one_letter_code
_entity_poly.pdbx_strand_id
1 'polypeptide(L)'
;MENRTVLYRINFWSLPVCFLMVLLFIGCKKGNVDSSFADILANTTHIEGKSVYLNSPYVTAGNRVYMVGHQDGTFPEIGWHIKGEMGGIWNHPIKLMDGFQVDLYLGNDAHTLDSAHTFVNYPFANKHMYSVPNKGIEIDRWQFVPDDKEGISIQFVVKNTSNEPRDLKLKFIGSTDLSPTWLGERTQMVDGLDKANYDSNLDVWIAQDENNPWNVVFGADKKSVEHKEENYAYAGKGKAASLTYPASISGHGEWIITFTVAGSYKSKEAAIENYWNIKGNPHEDLAKKKERYLQLANNSKLTIPDQNVQQTFEWLKYNSDWLVRTVPEIGTGITAGIPDYPWWFGVDSEYALKGNMAIGQTDVVEKTISLLDSMSTVVNGNGRIIHEMSTNGAVFNKGNINETPQFTSLIWETYLWNGNIEFLKKYFPTIKKGLKWLMEENDANKNLFPDGFGMMEIHGMDSEMIDVAVYTQRAFEDASKIALELGDESLAQSYGKMASILKDKINKEFWSESFKSYADFIGTDQQALRLIDDAIIRADTLNKPWAVQELKKTKESILKQPSNTPRPFVLHHNWVVNTPMEMKIADQHKANAALETAEKYVNPFGVFVTGIDRDESAGSDEGSFKGSKVFSYTGAVMTLPTGVQAIAENNYGHPDKALHYLKRMSRSFSYALPGSMYEVSPDYGMIAQAWNIYGFAIPIVQQFFGIQPYAAQKKVTIELQMPETWEEASLEDVIIADNKISVFYKKSNGQMSLKVLQQNEDWTVDIIFPVRRGNKQYKILESPSPVKSVNDHFIISSKQASTELLISYE
;
A
#
# COMPACT_ATOMS: atom_id res chain seq x y z
N MET A 1 -55.60 -39.06 16.77
CA MET A 1 -56.45 -39.77 15.80
C MET A 1 -55.68 -39.96 14.57
N GLU A 2 -55.16 -41.13 14.47
CA GLU A 2 -55.21 -42.17 13.43
C GLU A 2 -54.49 -41.79 12.11
N ASN A 3 -53.32 -42.30 11.96
CA ASN A 3 -52.90 -43.54 11.27
C ASN A 3 -53.51 -43.74 9.89
N ARG A 4 -52.68 -43.81 8.83
CA ARG A 4 -52.58 -45.01 7.96
C ARG A 4 -51.35 -45.01 7.06
N THR A 5 -50.52 -45.99 7.32
CA THR A 5 -49.43 -46.56 6.49
C THR A 5 -50.02 -47.31 5.28
N VAL A 6 -49.36 -47.22 4.14
CA VAL A 6 -49.48 -48.21 3.04
C VAL A 6 -48.10 -48.56 2.55
N LEU A 7 -47.76 -49.84 2.79
CA LEU A 7 -46.63 -50.58 2.22
C LEU A 7 -47.02 -51.16 0.87
N TYR A 8 -46.17 -51.07 -0.12
CA TYR A 8 -46.12 -51.99 -1.24
C TYR A 8 -44.75 -52.61 -1.41
N ARG A 9 -44.73 -53.96 -1.21
CA ARG A 9 -43.67 -54.90 -1.60
C ARG A 9 -43.82 -55.25 -3.07
N ILE A 10 -42.74 -55.28 -3.83
CA ILE A 10 -42.58 -56.19 -4.98
C ILE A 10 -41.16 -56.68 -5.07
N ASN A 11 -41.02 -57.94 -5.43
CA ASN A 11 -39.94 -58.91 -5.29
C ASN A 11 -38.76 -58.75 -6.27
N PHE A 12 -37.67 -59.28 -5.79
CA PHE A 12 -36.44 -59.73 -6.46
C PHE A 12 -36.58 -60.39 -7.81
N TRP A 13 -35.64 -60.08 -8.73
CA TRP A 13 -34.88 -61.08 -9.49
C TRP A 13 -33.46 -60.57 -9.79
N SER A 14 -32.50 -61.44 -9.60
CA SER A 14 -31.06 -61.28 -9.54
C SER A 14 -30.37 -61.25 -10.90
N LEU A 15 -29.33 -60.38 -11.04
CA LEU A 15 -28.15 -60.70 -11.90
C LEU A 15 -26.95 -59.86 -11.36
N PRO A 16 -25.74 -60.47 -11.21
CA PRO A 16 -24.61 -59.76 -10.63
C PRO A 16 -23.86 -58.96 -11.68
N VAL A 17 -23.83 -57.64 -11.51
CA VAL A 17 -22.85 -56.75 -12.19
C VAL A 17 -21.75 -56.44 -11.19
N CYS A 18 -20.56 -57.00 -11.44
CA CYS A 18 -19.34 -56.61 -10.74
C CYS A 18 -19.07 -55.09 -10.93
N PHE A 19 -19.38 -54.30 -9.92
CA PHE A 19 -18.90 -52.94 -9.81
C PHE A 19 -17.53 -52.97 -9.13
N LEU A 20 -16.48 -52.83 -9.92
CA LEU A 20 -15.13 -52.57 -9.44
C LEU A 20 -15.09 -51.15 -8.82
N MET A 21 -15.28 -51.08 -7.49
CA MET A 21 -15.05 -49.85 -6.75
C MET A 21 -13.52 -49.59 -6.70
N VAL A 22 -13.01 -48.78 -7.60
CA VAL A 22 -11.68 -48.17 -7.44
C VAL A 22 -11.80 -47.16 -6.32
N LEU A 23 -11.48 -47.55 -5.11
CA LEU A 23 -11.19 -46.65 -4.00
C LEU A 23 -9.94 -45.85 -4.37
N LEU A 24 -10.12 -44.68 -4.91
CA LEU A 24 -9.10 -43.63 -4.92
C LEU A 24 -8.83 -43.25 -3.46
N PHE A 25 -7.86 -43.93 -2.86
CA PHE A 25 -7.19 -43.40 -1.69
C PHE A 25 -6.50 -42.08 -2.12
N ILE A 26 -7.19 -40.97 -1.92
CA ILE A 26 -6.53 -39.67 -1.78
C ILE A 26 -5.77 -39.79 -0.45
N GLY A 27 -4.57 -40.33 -0.52
CA GLY A 27 -3.62 -40.24 0.57
C GLY A 27 -3.29 -38.76 0.73
N CYS A 28 -3.80 -38.12 1.78
CA CYS A 28 -3.15 -36.96 2.33
C CYS A 28 -1.68 -37.35 2.56
N LYS A 29 -0.80 -36.91 1.66
CA LYS A 29 0.64 -36.90 1.97
C LYS A 29 0.77 -36.05 3.21
N LYS A 30 1.00 -36.63 4.39
CA LYS A 30 1.63 -35.90 5.50
C LYS A 30 2.85 -35.22 4.88
N GLY A 31 2.84 -33.90 4.86
CA GLY A 31 3.99 -33.14 4.37
C GLY A 31 5.22 -33.66 5.09
N ASN A 32 6.24 -34.04 4.34
CA ASN A 32 7.51 -34.45 4.90
C ASN A 32 8.03 -33.28 5.74
N VAL A 33 8.20 -33.49 7.04
CA VAL A 33 8.74 -32.49 7.99
C VAL A 33 10.17 -32.06 7.58
N ASP A 34 10.86 -32.86 6.77
CA ASP A 34 12.22 -32.62 6.28
C ASP A 34 12.26 -32.01 4.84
N SER A 35 11.17 -31.47 4.29
CA SER A 35 11.17 -30.80 2.99
C SER A 35 11.51 -29.32 3.12
N SER A 36 12.19 -28.76 2.11
CA SER A 36 12.55 -27.35 2.08
C SER A 36 11.38 -26.46 1.63
N PHE A 37 11.27 -25.24 2.18
CA PHE A 37 10.37 -24.21 1.64
C PHE A 37 10.73 -23.84 0.21
N ALA A 38 11.97 -24.04 -0.21
CA ALA A 38 12.43 -23.89 -1.58
C ALA A 38 11.58 -24.66 -2.60
N ASP A 39 11.10 -25.85 -2.23
CA ASP A 39 10.30 -26.70 -3.13
C ASP A 39 8.96 -26.04 -3.47
N ILE A 40 8.33 -25.38 -2.48
CA ILE A 40 7.08 -24.64 -2.68
C ILE A 40 7.33 -23.34 -3.44
N LEU A 41 8.44 -22.66 -3.15
CA LEU A 41 8.79 -21.39 -3.76
C LEU A 41 9.42 -21.52 -5.15
N ALA A 42 9.71 -22.76 -5.60
CA ALA A 42 10.19 -23.00 -6.96
C ALA A 42 9.23 -22.36 -7.99
N ASN A 43 9.79 -21.68 -8.98
CA ASN A 43 9.07 -20.96 -10.04
C ASN A 43 8.18 -19.80 -9.54
N THR A 44 8.35 -19.34 -8.29
CA THR A 44 7.71 -18.12 -7.80
C THR A 44 8.56 -16.92 -8.22
N THR A 45 7.91 -15.83 -8.67
CA THR A 45 8.60 -14.58 -8.97
C THR A 45 9.37 -14.09 -7.75
N HIS A 46 10.58 -13.59 -7.97
CA HIS A 46 11.44 -13.07 -6.91
C HIS A 46 12.42 -12.04 -7.47
N ILE A 47 13.00 -11.25 -6.59
CA ILE A 47 14.02 -10.27 -6.94
C ILE A 47 15.18 -10.41 -5.93
N GLU A 48 16.41 -10.49 -6.45
CA GLU A 48 17.62 -10.50 -5.65
C GLU A 48 18.00 -9.09 -5.21
N GLY A 49 18.39 -8.94 -3.96
CA GLY A 49 18.88 -7.69 -3.38
C GLY A 49 20.27 -7.33 -3.88
N LYS A 50 20.58 -6.04 -3.83
CA LYS A 50 21.90 -5.52 -4.22
C LYS A 50 22.85 -5.63 -3.02
N SER A 51 24.10 -6.06 -3.23
CA SER A 51 25.11 -6.21 -2.18
C SER A 51 25.37 -4.92 -1.40
N VAL A 52 25.25 -3.76 -2.03
CA VAL A 52 25.42 -2.44 -1.39
C VAL A 52 24.28 -2.06 -0.44
N TYR A 53 23.16 -2.79 -0.46
CA TYR A 53 21.97 -2.58 0.37
C TYR A 53 21.69 -3.71 1.37
N LEU A 54 22.62 -4.64 1.59
CA LEU A 54 22.43 -5.73 2.55
C LEU A 54 22.20 -5.22 3.99
N ASN A 55 22.74 -4.05 4.34
CA ASN A 55 22.49 -3.36 5.60
C ASN A 55 21.22 -2.47 5.58
N SER A 56 20.31 -2.69 4.64
CA SER A 56 19.02 -1.98 4.55
C SER A 56 17.88 -2.87 5.03
N PRO A 57 16.76 -2.28 5.50
CA PRO A 57 15.64 -3.06 6.02
C PRO A 57 14.98 -3.94 4.98
N TYR A 58 14.40 -5.06 5.45
CA TYR A 58 13.43 -5.88 4.71
C TYR A 58 12.17 -6.10 5.57
N VAL A 59 11.10 -6.57 4.95
CA VAL A 59 9.86 -6.97 5.63
C VAL A 59 9.42 -8.37 5.20
N THR A 60 8.92 -9.14 6.18
CA THR A 60 8.15 -10.37 5.96
C THR A 60 6.80 -10.20 6.62
N ALA A 61 5.71 -10.21 5.86
CA ALA A 61 4.41 -9.81 6.37
C ALA A 61 3.29 -10.85 6.17
N GLY A 62 2.39 -10.91 7.15
CA GLY A 62 1.03 -11.39 7.10
C GLY A 62 0.11 -10.31 7.66
N ASN A 63 -1.20 -10.58 7.68
CA ASN A 63 -2.17 -9.60 8.20
C ASN A 63 -2.20 -9.48 9.73
N ARG A 64 -1.69 -10.50 10.47
CA ARG A 64 -1.61 -10.48 11.95
C ARG A 64 -0.20 -10.11 12.42
N VAL A 65 0.81 -10.73 11.84
CA VAL A 65 2.21 -10.59 12.22
C VAL A 65 3.04 -10.06 11.06
N TYR A 66 4.07 -9.30 11.37
CA TYR A 66 5.15 -9.00 10.43
C TYR A 66 6.50 -8.97 11.16
N MET A 67 7.56 -9.11 10.38
CA MET A 67 8.93 -9.02 10.85
C MET A 67 9.72 -8.03 9.99
N VAL A 68 10.51 -7.18 10.66
CA VAL A 68 11.44 -6.25 10.01
C VAL A 68 12.84 -6.47 10.58
N GLY A 69 13.78 -6.68 9.69
CA GLY A 69 15.21 -6.79 9.97
C GLY A 69 16.03 -6.25 8.81
N HIS A 70 17.34 -6.46 8.79
CA HIS A 70 18.21 -6.09 7.66
C HIS A 70 18.46 -7.27 6.71
N GLN A 71 18.71 -6.95 5.44
CA GLN A 71 18.92 -7.94 4.37
C GLN A 71 20.20 -8.78 4.58
N ASP A 72 21.13 -8.34 5.43
CA ASP A 72 22.27 -9.15 5.89
C ASP A 72 21.90 -10.21 6.93
N GLY A 73 20.68 -10.18 7.44
CA GLY A 73 20.12 -11.12 8.40
C GLY A 73 20.14 -10.64 9.83
N THR A 74 20.63 -9.45 10.10
CA THR A 74 20.67 -8.83 11.44
C THR A 74 19.36 -8.14 11.81
N PHE A 75 19.24 -7.82 13.11
CA PHE A 75 18.13 -7.02 13.65
C PHE A 75 18.69 -5.83 14.43
N PRO A 76 19.16 -4.79 13.76
CA PRO A 76 19.63 -3.57 14.43
C PRO A 76 18.45 -2.75 14.97
N GLU A 77 18.76 -1.80 15.85
CA GLU A 77 17.81 -0.77 16.25
C GLU A 77 17.43 0.08 15.02
N ILE A 78 16.15 0.13 14.69
CA ILE A 78 15.59 0.91 13.58
C ILE A 78 14.34 1.65 14.01
N GLY A 79 14.04 2.73 13.28
CA GLY A 79 12.85 3.55 13.50
C GLY A 79 13.08 4.73 14.43
N TRP A 80 12.21 5.71 14.29
CA TRP A 80 12.24 6.94 15.06
C TRP A 80 10.94 7.20 15.83
N HIS A 81 9.85 6.59 15.44
CA HIS A 81 8.54 6.79 16.06
C HIS A 81 8.49 6.16 17.47
N ILE A 82 8.90 4.90 17.58
CA ILE A 82 9.36 4.32 18.84
C ILE A 82 10.88 4.12 18.64
N LYS A 83 11.65 5.02 19.22
CA LYS A 83 13.06 5.18 18.88
C LYS A 83 13.84 3.87 19.04
N GLY A 84 14.36 3.36 17.90
CA GLY A 84 15.19 2.16 17.85
C GLY A 84 14.40 0.83 17.90
N GLU A 85 13.09 0.86 18.13
CA GLU A 85 12.30 -0.33 18.43
C GLU A 85 11.27 -0.73 17.36
N MET A 86 11.31 -0.09 16.18
CA MET A 86 10.35 -0.41 15.09
C MET A 86 10.72 -1.69 14.31
N GLY A 87 11.89 -2.27 14.58
CA GLY A 87 12.29 -3.58 14.03
C GLY A 87 11.74 -4.76 14.81
N GLY A 88 12.17 -5.98 14.42
CA GLY A 88 11.82 -7.21 15.10
C GLY A 88 10.50 -7.83 14.61
N ILE A 89 9.84 -8.60 15.47
CA ILE A 89 8.64 -9.36 15.20
C ILE A 89 7.46 -8.75 15.97
N TRP A 90 6.46 -8.30 15.22
CA TRP A 90 5.26 -7.64 15.74
C TRP A 90 4.01 -8.47 15.50
N ASN A 91 3.21 -8.69 16.54
CA ASN A 91 1.85 -9.21 16.52
C ASN A 91 0.91 -8.14 17.07
N HIS A 92 0.53 -7.17 16.23
CA HIS A 92 -0.24 -6.02 16.70
C HIS A 92 -1.46 -6.43 17.56
N PRO A 93 -1.68 -5.76 18.69
CA PRO A 93 -1.09 -4.48 19.12
C PRO A 93 0.18 -4.59 20.00
N ILE A 94 0.94 -5.69 19.95
CA ILE A 94 2.18 -5.84 20.71
C ILE A 94 3.37 -6.26 19.83
N LYS A 95 4.57 -5.97 20.32
CA LYS A 95 5.81 -6.57 19.85
C LYS A 95 6.02 -7.93 20.52
N LEU A 96 6.65 -8.87 19.84
CA LEU A 96 7.01 -10.19 20.37
C LEU A 96 8.51 -10.33 20.63
N MET A 97 9.32 -9.84 19.69
CA MET A 97 10.78 -9.95 19.75
C MET A 97 11.45 -8.74 19.07
N ASP A 98 12.58 -8.32 19.58
CA ASP A 98 13.50 -7.42 18.88
C ASP A 98 14.18 -8.11 17.69
N GLY A 99 14.37 -9.42 17.79
CA GLY A 99 14.97 -10.23 16.75
C GLY A 99 15.55 -11.53 17.30
N PHE A 100 16.37 -12.17 16.47
CA PHE A 100 17.09 -13.37 16.82
C PHE A 100 18.48 -13.39 16.18
N GLN A 101 19.41 -14.09 16.83
CA GLN A 101 20.74 -14.40 16.32
C GLN A 101 20.87 -15.92 16.17
N VAL A 102 21.64 -16.35 15.19
CA VAL A 102 21.95 -17.77 14.99
C VAL A 102 23.46 -17.95 14.91
N ASP A 103 24.00 -18.83 15.77
CA ASP A 103 25.40 -19.21 15.76
C ASP A 103 25.54 -20.66 15.30
N LEU A 104 26.42 -20.91 14.34
CA LEU A 104 26.81 -22.23 13.88
C LEU A 104 28.14 -22.61 14.48
N TYR A 105 28.19 -23.74 15.19
CA TYR A 105 29.43 -24.27 15.79
C TYR A 105 29.94 -25.47 15.00
N LEU A 106 31.21 -25.39 14.56
CA LEU A 106 31.94 -26.47 13.93
C LEU A 106 33.10 -26.85 14.88
N GLY A 107 32.85 -27.87 15.72
CA GLY A 107 33.72 -28.11 16.88
C GLY A 107 33.66 -26.95 17.87
N ASN A 108 34.82 -26.28 18.11
CA ASN A 108 34.89 -25.10 18.97
C ASN A 108 34.80 -23.77 18.22
N ASP A 109 34.78 -23.80 16.89
CA ASP A 109 34.67 -22.57 16.05
C ASP A 109 33.23 -22.13 15.97
N ALA A 110 32.90 -20.93 16.42
CA ALA A 110 31.58 -20.31 16.31
C ALA A 110 31.53 -19.35 15.11
N HIS A 111 30.46 -19.42 14.35
CA HIS A 111 30.20 -18.57 13.21
C HIS A 111 28.78 -17.99 13.33
N THR A 112 28.69 -16.70 13.60
CA THR A 112 27.40 -15.98 13.67
C THR A 112 26.86 -15.73 12.26
N LEU A 113 25.58 -15.98 12.04
CA LEU A 113 24.89 -15.75 10.76
C LEU A 113 24.35 -14.31 10.70
N ASP A 114 25.26 -13.32 10.66
CA ASP A 114 25.01 -11.89 10.67
C ASP A 114 25.43 -11.17 9.38
N SER A 115 25.88 -11.91 8.40
CA SER A 115 26.52 -11.41 7.18
C SER A 115 26.08 -12.23 5.97
N ALA A 116 24.77 -12.21 5.68
CA ALA A 116 24.28 -12.82 4.46
C ALA A 116 24.94 -12.16 3.23
N HIS A 117 25.47 -12.97 2.32
CA HIS A 117 26.08 -12.46 1.09
C HIS A 117 25.04 -12.20 -0.02
N THR A 118 23.83 -12.78 0.12
CA THR A 118 22.72 -12.62 -0.81
C THR A 118 21.40 -12.59 -0.03
N PHE A 119 20.54 -11.67 -0.40
CA PHE A 119 19.15 -11.59 0.02
C PHE A 119 18.23 -11.73 -1.20
N VAL A 120 17.19 -12.53 -1.08
CA VAL A 120 16.18 -12.71 -2.15
C VAL A 120 14.79 -12.44 -1.57
N ASN A 121 14.09 -11.52 -2.18
CA ASN A 121 12.72 -11.20 -1.80
C ASN A 121 11.71 -11.88 -2.74
N TYR A 122 10.78 -12.61 -2.15
CA TYR A 122 9.59 -13.14 -2.78
C TYR A 122 8.37 -12.30 -2.37
N PRO A 123 7.26 -12.32 -3.10
CA PRO A 123 6.07 -11.53 -2.73
C PRO A 123 5.55 -11.79 -1.31
N PHE A 124 5.82 -12.96 -0.73
CA PHE A 124 5.28 -13.40 0.57
C PHE A 124 6.29 -14.18 1.42
N ALA A 125 7.56 -14.20 1.05
CA ALA A 125 8.63 -14.88 1.76
C ALA A 125 9.98 -14.19 1.49
N ASN A 126 10.99 -14.47 2.31
CA ASN A 126 12.34 -14.00 2.07
C ASN A 126 13.35 -15.14 2.20
N LYS A 127 14.50 -14.98 1.56
CA LYS A 127 15.64 -15.88 1.67
C LYS A 127 16.91 -15.09 1.95
N HIS A 128 17.67 -15.51 2.96
CA HIS A 128 19.04 -15.03 3.22
C HIS A 128 20.01 -16.19 2.97
N MET A 129 21.14 -15.93 2.33
CA MET A 129 22.15 -16.93 2.01
C MET A 129 23.47 -16.59 2.69
N TYR A 130 24.01 -17.59 3.40
CA TYR A 130 25.27 -17.48 4.12
C TYR A 130 26.25 -18.55 3.67
N SER A 131 27.53 -18.29 3.83
CA SER A 131 28.58 -19.29 3.66
C SER A 131 29.56 -19.22 4.83
N VAL A 132 30.05 -20.37 5.32
CA VAL A 132 31.13 -20.40 6.29
C VAL A 132 32.45 -20.58 5.53
N PRO A 133 33.28 -19.51 5.48
CA PRO A 133 34.52 -19.53 4.68
C PRO A 133 35.41 -20.73 5.01
N ASN A 134 35.90 -21.41 3.98
CA ASN A 134 36.86 -22.55 4.10
C ASN A 134 36.34 -23.77 4.87
N LYS A 135 35.06 -23.84 5.23
CA LYS A 135 34.50 -24.99 5.95
C LYS A 135 33.61 -25.89 5.07
N GLY A 136 33.27 -25.45 3.84
CA GLY A 136 32.37 -26.16 2.94
C GLY A 136 30.94 -26.25 3.48
N ILE A 137 30.47 -25.20 4.17
CA ILE A 137 29.10 -25.10 4.69
C ILE A 137 28.42 -23.89 4.05
N GLU A 138 27.25 -24.12 3.47
CA GLU A 138 26.33 -23.07 2.99
C GLU A 138 25.03 -23.15 3.78
N ILE A 139 24.39 -22.02 4.05
CA ILE A 139 23.15 -21.95 4.81
C ILE A 139 22.16 -21.07 4.07
N ASP A 140 20.95 -21.61 3.81
CA ASP A 140 19.80 -20.86 3.38
C ASP A 140 18.86 -20.65 4.57
N ARG A 141 18.57 -19.38 4.94
CA ARG A 141 17.49 -19.02 5.86
C ARG A 141 16.27 -18.56 5.07
N TRP A 142 15.20 -19.31 5.17
CA TRP A 142 13.90 -19.01 4.60
C TRP A 142 12.94 -18.56 5.68
N GLN A 143 12.03 -17.65 5.36
CA GLN A 143 11.04 -17.19 6.32
C GLN A 143 9.77 -16.69 5.64
N PHE A 144 8.63 -16.92 6.29
CA PHE A 144 7.34 -16.40 5.89
C PHE A 144 6.40 -16.27 7.09
N VAL A 145 5.42 -15.37 6.99
CA VAL A 145 4.34 -15.22 7.97
C VAL A 145 3.06 -15.82 7.36
N PRO A 146 2.45 -16.84 7.98
CA PRO A 146 1.16 -17.35 7.53
C PRO A 146 0.05 -16.33 7.75
N ASP A 147 -0.96 -16.33 6.85
CA ASP A 147 -2.11 -15.43 6.98
C ASP A 147 -3.01 -15.89 8.13
N ASP A 148 -3.66 -14.93 8.80
CA ASP A 148 -4.60 -15.11 9.93
C ASP A 148 -4.00 -15.80 11.17
N LYS A 149 -2.68 -15.98 11.24
CA LYS A 149 -1.98 -16.60 12.37
C LYS A 149 -1.05 -15.63 13.10
N GLU A 150 -0.89 -15.84 14.39
CA GLU A 150 -0.13 -14.95 15.29
C GLU A 150 1.30 -15.45 15.51
N GLY A 151 2.07 -15.56 14.41
CA GLY A 151 3.47 -15.95 14.46
C GLY A 151 4.09 -16.14 13.09
N ILE A 152 5.34 -16.63 13.07
CA ILE A 152 6.19 -16.74 11.89
C ILE A 152 6.91 -18.09 11.86
N SER A 153 7.18 -18.60 10.66
CA SER A 153 8.03 -19.77 10.40
C SER A 153 9.36 -19.35 9.77
N ILE A 154 10.47 -19.88 10.32
CA ILE A 154 11.83 -19.61 9.90
C ILE A 154 12.54 -20.95 9.71
N GLN A 155 12.96 -21.27 8.49
CA GLN A 155 13.62 -22.52 8.17
C GLN A 155 15.07 -22.29 7.78
N PHE A 156 15.96 -23.08 8.37
CA PHE A 156 17.37 -23.13 7.97
C PHE A 156 17.63 -24.44 7.24
N VAL A 157 18.22 -24.34 6.05
CA VAL A 157 18.76 -25.46 5.27
C VAL A 157 20.28 -25.34 5.28
N VAL A 158 20.93 -26.21 6.04
CA VAL A 158 22.39 -26.26 6.16
C VAL A 158 22.92 -27.32 5.23
N LYS A 159 23.76 -26.94 4.30
CA LYS A 159 24.36 -27.81 3.26
C LYS A 159 25.83 -28.01 3.50
N ASN A 160 26.24 -29.25 3.47
CA ASN A 160 27.67 -29.65 3.49
C ASN A 160 28.14 -29.81 2.03
N THR A 161 28.92 -28.88 1.53
CA THR A 161 29.46 -28.93 0.13
C THR A 161 30.75 -29.70 0.03
N SER A 162 31.29 -30.19 1.17
CA SER A 162 32.52 -31.00 1.20
C SER A 162 32.23 -32.51 1.03
N ASN A 163 33.26 -33.30 0.74
CA ASN A 163 33.14 -34.78 0.62
C ASN A 163 33.03 -35.47 1.98
N GLU A 164 33.53 -34.85 3.05
CA GLU A 164 33.58 -35.44 4.39
C GLU A 164 32.36 -35.07 5.22
N PRO A 165 31.87 -35.97 6.07
CA PRO A 165 30.81 -35.66 7.02
C PRO A 165 31.19 -34.50 7.94
N ARG A 166 30.18 -33.68 8.37
CA ARG A 166 30.36 -32.56 9.28
C ARG A 166 29.40 -32.69 10.45
N ASP A 167 29.98 -32.70 11.66
CA ASP A 167 29.21 -32.54 12.89
C ASP A 167 29.18 -31.06 13.23
N LEU A 168 27.98 -30.54 13.53
CA LEU A 168 27.78 -29.14 13.88
C LEU A 168 26.71 -28.97 14.97
N LYS A 169 26.66 -27.80 15.55
CA LYS A 169 25.54 -27.37 16.40
C LYS A 169 25.03 -26.03 15.90
N LEU A 170 23.73 -25.89 15.79
CA LEU A 170 23.06 -24.62 15.51
C LEU A 170 22.45 -24.12 16.81
N LYS A 171 22.82 -22.91 17.24
CA LYS A 171 22.30 -22.23 18.42
C LYS A 171 21.43 -21.05 17.96
N PHE A 172 20.15 -21.10 18.29
CA PHE A 172 19.21 -20.01 18.04
C PHE A 172 19.06 -19.21 19.33
N ILE A 173 19.25 -17.90 19.27
CA ILE A 173 19.14 -16.96 20.38
C ILE A 173 17.99 -16.02 20.05
N GLY A 174 16.86 -16.14 20.76
CA GLY A 174 15.72 -15.23 20.63
C GLY A 174 15.81 -14.11 21.66
N SER A 175 15.72 -12.86 21.22
CA SER A 175 15.62 -11.67 22.07
C SER A 175 14.17 -11.23 22.10
N THR A 176 13.42 -11.66 23.12
CA THR A 176 11.99 -11.29 23.30
C THR A 176 11.90 -9.88 23.89
N ASP A 177 10.86 -9.14 23.49
CA ASP A 177 10.47 -7.87 24.10
C ASP A 177 8.97 -7.67 23.86
N LEU A 178 8.19 -7.88 24.95
CA LEU A 178 6.73 -7.80 24.91
C LEU A 178 6.29 -6.38 25.23
N SER A 179 6.33 -5.51 24.24
CA SER A 179 6.01 -4.10 24.38
C SER A 179 4.78 -3.70 23.54
N PRO A 180 4.01 -2.66 23.94
CA PRO A 180 2.85 -2.23 23.17
C PRO A 180 3.26 -1.47 21.92
N THR A 181 2.33 -1.41 20.95
CA THR A 181 2.44 -0.43 19.86
C THR A 181 2.37 1.00 20.42
N TRP A 182 2.77 1.95 19.61
CA TRP A 182 2.77 3.38 19.93
C TRP A 182 1.49 3.83 20.65
N LEU A 183 1.61 4.71 21.67
CA LEU A 183 0.54 5.22 22.54
C LEU A 183 -0.12 4.15 23.42
N GLY A 184 0.58 3.10 23.79
CA GLY A 184 0.06 2.05 24.66
C GLY A 184 -0.51 2.58 25.98
N GLU A 185 0.10 3.59 26.56
CA GLU A 185 -0.36 4.24 27.80
C GLU A 185 -1.79 4.83 27.69
N ARG A 186 -2.22 5.24 26.49
CA ARG A 186 -3.57 5.77 26.28
C ARG A 186 -4.65 4.69 26.31
N THR A 187 -4.26 3.43 26.14
CA THR A 187 -5.14 2.27 26.14
C THR A 187 -4.85 1.31 27.29
N GLN A 188 -4.12 1.78 28.31
CA GLN A 188 -3.71 1.02 29.50
C GLN A 188 -2.79 -0.18 29.20
N MET A 189 -2.15 -0.19 28.04
CA MET A 189 -1.12 -1.13 27.67
C MET A 189 0.23 -0.61 28.14
N VAL A 190 0.59 -0.94 29.38
CA VAL A 190 1.82 -0.47 30.01
C VAL A 190 2.83 -1.60 30.05
N ASP A 191 3.94 -1.39 29.38
CA ASP A 191 5.06 -2.30 29.30
C ASP A 191 5.65 -2.65 30.68
N GLY A 192 5.84 -3.94 30.95
CA GLY A 192 6.44 -4.51 32.18
C GLY A 192 7.83 -5.09 31.92
N LEU A 193 8.34 -5.83 32.90
CA LEU A 193 9.58 -6.62 32.72
C LEU A 193 9.21 -8.01 32.21
N ASP A 194 9.87 -8.45 31.16
CA ASP A 194 9.70 -9.80 30.64
C ASP A 194 10.36 -10.84 31.56
N LYS A 195 9.72 -12.00 31.66
CA LYS A 195 10.24 -13.19 32.33
C LYS A 195 10.24 -14.35 31.35
N ALA A 196 11.40 -14.96 31.12
CA ALA A 196 11.53 -16.11 30.24
C ALA A 196 11.66 -17.41 31.06
N ASN A 197 10.94 -18.44 30.67
CA ASN A 197 10.98 -19.77 31.27
C ASN A 197 11.06 -20.83 30.15
N TYR A 198 11.92 -21.83 30.38
CA TYR A 198 12.00 -22.98 29.51
C TYR A 198 11.00 -24.05 29.93
N ASP A 199 10.18 -24.51 28.97
CA ASP A 199 9.26 -25.63 29.15
C ASP A 199 9.88 -26.90 28.56
N SER A 200 10.34 -27.80 29.42
CA SER A 200 11.03 -29.06 29.05
C SER A 200 10.10 -30.08 28.37
N ASN A 201 8.78 -29.99 28.57
CA ASN A 201 7.80 -30.89 27.95
C ASN A 201 7.55 -30.49 26.50
N LEU A 202 7.53 -29.18 26.24
CA LEU A 202 7.29 -28.62 24.93
C LEU A 202 8.59 -28.37 24.13
N ASP A 203 9.74 -28.36 24.83
CA ASP A 203 11.07 -27.99 24.32
C ASP A 203 11.09 -26.58 23.69
N VAL A 204 10.55 -25.59 24.43
CA VAL A 204 10.42 -24.20 24.00
C VAL A 204 10.79 -23.23 25.09
N TRP A 205 11.16 -22.01 24.71
CA TRP A 205 11.14 -20.87 25.61
C TRP A 205 9.80 -20.15 25.55
N ILE A 206 9.32 -19.71 26.70
CA ILE A 206 8.10 -18.90 26.85
C ILE A 206 8.49 -17.64 27.61
N ALA A 207 8.38 -16.49 26.98
CA ALA A 207 8.51 -15.21 27.68
C ALA A 207 7.11 -14.63 27.94
N GLN A 208 6.97 -13.96 29.09
CA GLN A 208 5.74 -13.34 29.56
C GLN A 208 6.04 -11.96 30.12
N ASP A 209 5.26 -10.96 29.77
CA ASP A 209 5.25 -9.66 30.43
C ASP A 209 4.68 -9.77 31.86
N GLU A 210 5.29 -9.08 32.85
CA GLU A 210 4.85 -9.21 34.26
C GLU A 210 3.54 -8.48 34.57
N ASN A 211 3.16 -7.49 33.78
CA ASN A 211 1.96 -6.65 34.00
C ASN A 211 0.79 -7.02 33.10
N ASN A 212 1.05 -7.72 31.99
CA ASN A 212 0.06 -7.99 30.95
C ASN A 212 -0.02 -9.49 30.65
N PRO A 213 -1.15 -9.94 30.03
CA PRO A 213 -1.28 -11.33 29.61
C PRO A 213 -0.52 -11.65 28.31
N TRP A 214 0.48 -10.85 27.98
CA TRP A 214 1.26 -11.00 26.76
C TRP A 214 2.28 -12.12 26.89
N ASN A 215 2.36 -12.94 25.87
CA ASN A 215 3.26 -14.07 25.84
C ASN A 215 3.82 -14.29 24.44
N VAL A 216 5.11 -14.73 24.37
CA VAL A 216 5.73 -15.24 23.18
C VAL A 216 6.36 -16.60 23.43
N VAL A 217 6.23 -17.50 22.48
CA VAL A 217 6.75 -18.89 22.49
C VAL A 217 7.66 -19.07 21.28
N PHE A 218 8.86 -19.61 21.51
CA PHE A 218 9.73 -19.99 20.41
C PHE A 218 10.46 -21.30 20.63
N GLY A 219 10.68 -22.03 19.56
CA GLY A 219 11.35 -23.33 19.49
C GLY A 219 11.39 -23.87 18.09
N ALA A 220 11.84 -25.11 17.90
CA ALA A 220 11.98 -25.72 16.60
C ALA A 220 11.22 -27.07 16.46
N ASP A 221 11.22 -27.62 15.25
CA ASP A 221 10.70 -28.95 14.92
C ASP A 221 11.60 -30.10 15.41
N LYS A 222 12.87 -29.84 15.68
CA LYS A 222 13.85 -30.77 16.23
C LYS A 222 13.96 -30.59 17.75
N LYS A 223 14.53 -31.57 18.45
CA LYS A 223 14.76 -31.52 19.90
C LYS A 223 16.08 -30.84 20.24
N SER A 224 16.05 -29.88 21.16
CA SER A 224 17.25 -29.22 21.65
C SER A 224 18.07 -30.12 22.59
N VAL A 225 19.38 -29.91 22.64
CA VAL A 225 20.29 -30.57 23.58
C VAL A 225 20.77 -29.63 24.68
N GLU A 226 20.56 -28.35 24.53
CA GLU A 226 20.95 -27.33 25.49
C GLU A 226 19.98 -26.15 25.40
N HIS A 227 19.63 -25.58 26.54
CA HIS A 227 18.87 -24.35 26.69
C HIS A 227 19.53 -23.45 27.72
N LYS A 228 19.55 -22.13 27.48
CA LYS A 228 20.22 -21.19 28.33
C LYS A 228 19.61 -19.79 28.24
N GLU A 229 19.55 -19.08 29.38
CA GLU A 229 19.33 -17.63 29.38
C GLU A 229 20.59 -16.93 28.86
N GLU A 230 20.41 -15.93 28.00
CA GLU A 230 21.48 -15.15 27.40
C GLU A 230 21.41 -13.68 27.84
N ASN A 231 22.47 -12.93 27.55
CA ASN A 231 22.46 -11.49 27.80
C ASN A 231 21.51 -10.80 26.78
N TYR A 232 20.55 -10.06 27.28
CA TYR A 232 19.68 -9.22 26.46
C TYR A 232 20.48 -7.95 26.06
N ALA A 233 20.51 -7.66 24.75
CA ALA A 233 21.39 -6.62 24.18
C ALA A 233 20.64 -5.38 23.65
N TYR A 234 19.31 -5.36 23.68
CA TYR A 234 18.50 -4.25 23.20
C TYR A 234 18.10 -3.29 24.33
N ALA A 235 17.54 -2.13 23.96
CA ALA A 235 17.17 -1.08 24.91
C ALA A 235 15.88 -1.36 25.70
N GLY A 236 15.03 -2.32 25.25
CA GLY A 236 13.75 -2.67 25.86
C GLY A 236 13.84 -3.34 27.22
N LYS A 237 12.71 -3.89 27.68
CA LYS A 237 12.60 -4.62 28.98
C LYS A 237 12.59 -6.14 28.79
N GLY A 238 13.04 -6.61 27.67
CA GLY A 238 12.97 -7.99 27.23
C GLY A 238 13.93 -8.95 27.87
N LYS A 239 13.98 -10.16 27.35
CA LYS A 239 14.85 -11.28 27.74
C LYS A 239 15.44 -11.95 26.51
N ALA A 240 16.68 -12.43 26.64
CA ALA A 240 17.31 -13.28 25.64
C ALA A 240 17.47 -14.70 26.15
N ALA A 241 17.17 -15.68 25.31
CA ALA A 241 17.30 -17.09 25.63
C ALA A 241 17.64 -17.91 24.37
N SER A 242 18.35 -19.01 24.57
CA SER A 242 18.84 -19.84 23.47
C SER A 242 18.43 -21.30 23.56
N LEU A 243 18.38 -21.96 22.38
CA LEU A 243 18.22 -23.38 22.18
C LEU A 243 19.30 -23.86 21.22
N THR A 244 19.96 -24.99 21.54
CA THR A 244 21.04 -25.56 20.72
C THR A 244 20.64 -26.91 20.16
N TYR A 245 20.86 -27.09 18.87
CA TYR A 245 20.47 -28.29 18.11
C TYR A 245 21.69 -28.92 17.43
N PRO A 246 21.99 -30.22 17.66
CA PRO A 246 23.09 -30.93 17.01
C PRO A 246 22.64 -31.43 15.64
N ALA A 247 23.57 -31.49 14.71
CA ALA A 247 23.40 -32.15 13.42
C ALA A 247 24.70 -32.83 12.97
N SER A 248 24.53 -33.94 12.25
CA SER A 248 25.60 -34.61 11.51
C SER A 248 25.18 -34.67 10.05
N ILE A 249 25.96 -34.04 9.17
CA ILE A 249 25.61 -33.92 7.74
C ILE A 249 26.64 -34.68 6.93
N SER A 250 26.19 -35.66 6.16
CA SER A 250 27.07 -36.42 5.25
C SER A 250 27.71 -35.50 4.20
N GLY A 251 28.80 -35.95 3.58
CA GLY A 251 29.36 -35.25 2.45
C GLY A 251 28.29 -35.06 1.35
N HIS A 252 28.17 -33.81 0.86
CA HIS A 252 27.13 -33.37 -0.10
C HIS A 252 25.69 -33.53 0.40
N GLY A 253 25.48 -33.69 1.72
CA GLY A 253 24.15 -33.75 2.35
C GLY A 253 23.64 -32.42 2.81
N GLU A 254 22.40 -32.40 3.29
CA GLU A 254 21.77 -31.26 3.91
C GLU A 254 21.05 -31.63 5.20
N TRP A 255 20.85 -30.65 6.04
CA TRP A 255 20.08 -30.73 7.28
C TRP A 255 19.11 -29.55 7.37
N ILE A 256 17.85 -29.86 7.68
CA ILE A 256 16.78 -28.89 7.72
C ILE A 256 16.25 -28.78 9.16
N ILE A 257 16.08 -27.54 9.64
CA ILE A 257 15.43 -27.22 10.90
C ILE A 257 14.51 -26.04 10.72
N THR A 258 13.28 -26.15 11.24
CA THR A 258 12.27 -25.11 11.16
C THR A 258 11.93 -24.58 12.54
N PHE A 259 12.17 -23.29 12.76
CA PHE A 259 11.78 -22.56 13.95
C PHE A 259 10.40 -21.93 13.78
N THR A 260 9.68 -21.87 14.89
CA THR A 260 8.42 -21.14 15.02
C THR A 260 8.54 -20.12 16.14
N VAL A 261 8.16 -18.89 15.87
CA VAL A 261 7.94 -17.86 16.87
C VAL A 261 6.47 -17.48 16.81
N ALA A 262 5.76 -17.59 17.92
CA ALA A 262 4.33 -17.25 17.98
C ALA A 262 3.99 -16.58 19.31
N GLY A 263 3.02 -15.69 19.31
CA GLY A 263 2.62 -14.99 20.53
C GLY A 263 1.14 -14.82 20.70
N SER A 264 0.79 -14.19 21.79
CA SER A 264 -0.58 -13.75 22.06
C SER A 264 -0.57 -12.60 23.07
N TYR A 265 -1.43 -11.65 22.87
CA TYR A 265 -1.71 -10.61 23.86
C TYR A 265 -2.90 -10.95 24.78
N LYS A 266 -3.42 -12.17 24.69
CA LYS A 266 -4.60 -12.63 25.43
C LYS A 266 -4.26 -13.56 26.60
N SER A 267 -3.42 -14.56 26.36
CA SER A 267 -2.98 -15.51 27.41
C SER A 267 -1.79 -16.37 26.94
N LYS A 268 -1.16 -17.03 27.89
CA LYS A 268 -0.11 -18.03 27.66
C LYS A 268 -0.61 -19.22 26.86
N GLU A 269 -1.82 -19.71 27.17
CA GLU A 269 -2.42 -20.86 26.50
C GLU A 269 -2.66 -20.57 25.02
N ALA A 270 -3.17 -19.35 24.72
CA ALA A 270 -3.35 -18.90 23.33
C ALA A 270 -2.00 -18.79 22.57
N ALA A 271 -0.96 -18.31 23.22
CA ALA A 271 0.38 -18.25 22.61
C ALA A 271 0.94 -19.65 22.29
N ILE A 272 0.75 -20.61 23.20
CA ILE A 272 1.12 -22.02 22.99
C ILE A 272 0.28 -22.65 21.87
N GLU A 273 -1.01 -22.39 21.81
CA GLU A 273 -1.90 -22.88 20.74
C GLU A 273 -1.46 -22.32 19.38
N ASN A 274 -1.19 -21.00 19.30
CA ASN A 274 -0.69 -20.36 18.10
C ASN A 274 0.65 -20.97 17.63
N TYR A 275 1.57 -21.26 18.57
CA TYR A 275 2.82 -21.94 18.28
C TYR A 275 2.60 -23.29 17.62
N TRP A 276 1.72 -24.14 18.17
CA TRP A 276 1.42 -25.46 17.62
C TRP A 276 0.69 -25.41 16.28
N ASN A 277 -0.21 -24.45 16.12
CA ASN A 277 -0.96 -24.26 14.87
C ASN A 277 -0.06 -23.86 13.69
N ILE A 278 1.06 -23.17 13.95
CA ILE A 278 2.04 -22.80 12.93
C ILE A 278 3.06 -23.91 12.73
N LYS A 279 3.64 -24.44 13.82
CA LYS A 279 4.63 -25.52 13.76
C LYS A 279 4.09 -26.76 13.08
N GLY A 280 2.79 -27.07 13.22
CA GLY A 280 2.18 -28.30 12.73
C GLY A 280 2.08 -28.39 11.21
N ASN A 281 1.91 -27.26 10.50
CA ASN A 281 1.60 -27.26 9.07
C ASN A 281 2.29 -26.13 8.25
N PRO A 282 3.59 -25.86 8.45
CA PRO A 282 4.23 -24.69 7.82
C PRO A 282 4.24 -24.77 6.29
N HIS A 283 4.39 -25.97 5.71
CA HIS A 283 4.38 -26.17 4.25
C HIS A 283 2.99 -25.93 3.63
N GLU A 284 1.93 -26.39 4.30
CA GLU A 284 0.56 -26.14 3.85
C GLU A 284 0.21 -24.65 3.92
N ASP A 285 0.61 -23.99 4.99
CA ASP A 285 0.39 -22.55 5.15
C ASP A 285 1.13 -21.72 4.08
N LEU A 286 2.39 -22.10 3.79
CA LEU A 286 3.16 -21.46 2.71
C LEU A 286 2.54 -21.71 1.34
N ALA A 287 2.02 -22.90 1.08
CA ALA A 287 1.37 -23.23 -0.19
C ALA A 287 0.05 -22.45 -0.36
N LYS A 288 -0.77 -22.35 0.69
CA LYS A 288 -2.00 -21.53 0.69
C LYS A 288 -1.68 -20.05 0.42
N LYS A 289 -0.64 -19.53 1.07
CA LYS A 289 -0.20 -18.16 0.86
C LYS A 289 0.27 -17.92 -0.57
N LYS A 290 1.04 -18.86 -1.14
CA LYS A 290 1.43 -18.82 -2.56
C LYS A 290 0.22 -18.75 -3.49
N GLU A 291 -0.80 -19.58 -3.28
CA GLU A 291 -2.02 -19.56 -4.09
C GLU A 291 -2.75 -18.21 -4.02
N ARG A 292 -2.90 -17.64 -2.83
CA ARG A 292 -3.49 -16.30 -2.65
C ARG A 292 -2.72 -15.22 -3.39
N TYR A 293 -1.38 -15.24 -3.35
CA TYR A 293 -0.56 -14.27 -4.06
C TYR A 293 -0.59 -14.46 -5.58
N LEU A 294 -0.79 -15.66 -6.08
CA LEU A 294 -1.06 -15.90 -7.50
C LEU A 294 -2.40 -15.28 -7.93
N GLN A 295 -3.42 -15.31 -7.06
CA GLN A 295 -4.68 -14.62 -7.33
C GLN A 295 -4.48 -13.11 -7.36
N LEU A 296 -3.73 -12.52 -6.41
CA LEU A 296 -3.39 -11.09 -6.42
C LEU A 296 -2.64 -10.69 -7.70
N ALA A 297 -1.69 -11.51 -8.16
CA ALA A 297 -0.95 -11.27 -9.39
C ALA A 297 -1.86 -11.23 -10.63
N ASN A 298 -2.85 -12.12 -10.68
CA ASN A 298 -3.75 -12.26 -11.81
C ASN A 298 -4.86 -11.19 -11.85
N ASN A 299 -5.24 -10.60 -10.71
CA ASN A 299 -6.19 -9.49 -10.69
C ASN A 299 -5.56 -8.26 -11.34
N SER A 300 -6.25 -7.64 -12.30
CA SER A 300 -5.74 -6.50 -13.06
C SER A 300 -4.33 -6.75 -13.59
N LYS A 301 -4.14 -7.91 -14.27
CA LYS A 301 -2.85 -8.32 -14.82
C LYS A 301 -2.47 -7.45 -16.00
N LEU A 302 -1.34 -6.75 -15.87
CA LEU A 302 -0.84 -5.80 -16.85
C LEU A 302 0.20 -6.43 -17.76
N THR A 303 0.09 -6.20 -19.07
CA THR A 303 1.14 -6.49 -20.05
C THR A 303 1.36 -5.26 -20.93
N ILE A 304 2.56 -4.67 -20.88
CA ILE A 304 2.93 -3.46 -21.59
C ILE A 304 4.39 -3.52 -22.07
N PRO A 305 4.80 -2.69 -23.05
CA PRO A 305 6.20 -2.65 -23.49
C PRO A 305 7.19 -2.20 -22.41
N ASP A 306 6.77 -1.35 -21.48
CA ASP A 306 7.60 -0.80 -20.41
C ASP A 306 7.69 -1.77 -19.22
N GLN A 307 8.61 -2.74 -19.32
CA GLN A 307 8.74 -3.84 -18.35
C GLN A 307 8.97 -3.38 -16.90
N ASN A 308 9.72 -2.29 -16.68
CA ASN A 308 9.96 -1.77 -15.34
C ASN A 308 8.66 -1.21 -14.70
N VAL A 309 7.84 -0.49 -15.48
CA VAL A 309 6.53 -0.01 -15.03
C VAL A 309 5.58 -1.19 -14.76
N GLN A 310 5.59 -2.21 -15.63
CA GLN A 310 4.79 -3.43 -15.46
C GLN A 310 5.16 -4.16 -14.16
N GLN A 311 6.45 -4.42 -13.96
CA GLN A 311 6.94 -5.11 -12.77
C GLN A 311 6.67 -4.30 -11.49
N THR A 312 6.85 -2.97 -11.53
CA THR A 312 6.50 -2.08 -10.42
C THR A 312 5.03 -2.21 -10.07
N PHE A 313 4.12 -2.13 -11.04
CA PHE A 313 2.68 -2.25 -10.83
C PHE A 313 2.31 -3.61 -10.20
N GLU A 314 2.89 -4.70 -10.69
CA GLU A 314 2.65 -6.03 -10.12
C GLU A 314 3.09 -6.11 -8.64
N TRP A 315 4.31 -5.64 -8.33
CA TRP A 315 4.83 -5.72 -6.96
C TRP A 315 4.13 -4.77 -5.99
N LEU A 316 3.62 -3.63 -6.45
CA LEU A 316 2.82 -2.74 -5.60
C LEU A 316 1.52 -3.38 -5.10
N LYS A 317 0.96 -4.36 -5.80
CA LYS A 317 -0.16 -5.18 -5.31
C LYS A 317 0.26 -5.97 -4.06
N TYR A 318 1.47 -6.54 -4.09
CA TYR A 318 2.05 -7.28 -2.95
C TYR A 318 2.42 -6.35 -1.81
N ASN A 319 3.02 -5.19 -2.11
CA ASN A 319 3.36 -4.18 -1.10
C ASN A 319 2.10 -3.69 -0.37
N SER A 320 1.00 -3.48 -1.07
CA SER A 320 -0.28 -3.11 -0.49
C SER A 320 -0.79 -4.19 0.49
N ASP A 321 -0.65 -5.48 0.14
CA ASP A 321 -1.00 -6.60 1.02
C ASP A 321 -0.09 -6.68 2.27
N TRP A 322 1.21 -6.36 2.15
CA TRP A 322 2.12 -6.33 3.30
C TRP A 322 1.69 -5.33 4.38
N LEU A 323 0.94 -4.31 4.01
CA LEU A 323 0.49 -3.22 4.89
C LEU A 323 -0.84 -3.50 5.58
N VAL A 324 -1.54 -4.58 5.23
CA VAL A 324 -2.80 -4.94 5.89
C VAL A 324 -2.52 -5.41 7.32
N ARG A 325 -3.22 -4.81 8.30
CA ARG A 325 -3.16 -5.22 9.71
C ARG A 325 -4.55 -5.53 10.23
N THR A 326 -4.63 -6.62 11.00
CA THR A 326 -5.85 -7.07 11.67
C THR A 326 -5.61 -7.18 13.17
N VAL A 327 -6.36 -6.40 13.93
CA VAL A 327 -6.53 -6.56 15.37
C VAL A 327 -8.01 -6.85 15.60
N PRO A 328 -8.39 -8.10 15.91
CA PRO A 328 -9.80 -8.55 15.88
C PRO A 328 -10.77 -7.70 16.68
N GLU A 329 -10.31 -7.14 17.81
CA GLU A 329 -11.12 -6.32 18.72
C GLU A 329 -11.34 -4.89 18.19
N ILE A 330 -10.53 -4.46 17.20
CA ILE A 330 -10.56 -3.10 16.65
C ILE A 330 -11.02 -3.13 15.22
N GLY A 331 -10.37 -3.94 14.38
CA GLY A 331 -10.72 -4.09 12.98
C GLY A 331 -9.55 -4.51 12.09
N THR A 332 -9.81 -4.45 10.79
CA THR A 332 -8.82 -4.70 9.73
C THR A 332 -8.72 -3.47 8.85
N GLY A 333 -7.50 -3.06 8.51
CA GLY A 333 -7.29 -1.96 7.59
C GLY A 333 -5.86 -1.94 7.03
N ILE A 334 -5.68 -1.18 5.95
CA ILE A 334 -4.35 -0.90 5.41
C ILE A 334 -3.67 0.14 6.29
N THR A 335 -2.41 -0.10 6.66
CA THR A 335 -1.59 0.85 7.42
C THR A 335 -0.80 1.75 6.47
N ALA A 336 -0.34 2.90 6.94
CA ALA A 336 0.31 3.89 6.08
C ALA A 336 1.66 3.39 5.52
N GLY A 337 2.53 2.83 6.37
CA GLY A 337 3.84 2.38 5.91
C GLY A 337 4.66 1.64 6.95
N ILE A 338 5.67 0.90 6.53
CA ILE A 338 6.62 0.15 7.38
C ILE A 338 8.02 0.75 7.16
N PRO A 339 8.86 0.88 8.22
CA PRO A 339 8.67 0.43 9.60
C PRO A 339 7.96 1.42 10.53
N ASP A 340 7.98 2.74 10.26
CA ASP A 340 7.65 3.76 11.27
C ASP A 340 6.16 4.10 11.39
N TYR A 341 5.32 3.76 10.39
CA TYR A 341 3.88 4.03 10.39
C TYR A 341 3.03 2.76 10.17
N PRO A 342 3.26 1.66 10.93
CA PRO A 342 2.48 0.43 10.75
C PRO A 342 1.11 0.51 11.44
N TRP A 343 0.43 1.65 11.35
CA TRP A 343 -0.90 1.92 11.91
C TRP A 343 -1.80 2.67 10.93
N TRP A 344 -3.03 2.95 11.29
CA TRP A 344 -4.08 3.37 10.39
C TRP A 344 -4.18 4.89 10.30
N PHE A 345 -4.18 5.39 9.07
CA PHE A 345 -4.32 6.80 8.74
C PHE A 345 -5.56 7.04 7.89
N GLY A 346 -6.18 8.22 8.03
CA GLY A 346 -7.30 8.65 7.22
C GLY A 346 -6.86 8.85 5.76
N VAL A 347 -6.10 9.90 5.52
CA VAL A 347 -5.76 10.34 4.16
C VAL A 347 -4.92 9.34 3.38
N ASP A 348 -3.95 8.66 4.01
CA ASP A 348 -3.15 7.61 3.37
C ASP A 348 -4.04 6.49 2.84
N SER A 349 -5.00 6.07 3.68
CA SER A 349 -5.99 5.07 3.29
C SER A 349 -6.87 5.58 2.15
N GLU A 350 -7.32 6.84 2.18
CA GLU A 350 -8.22 7.40 1.16
C GLU A 350 -7.60 7.41 -0.24
N TYR A 351 -6.29 7.64 -0.35
CA TYR A 351 -5.56 7.46 -1.59
C TYR A 351 -5.37 5.97 -1.94
N ALA A 352 -4.82 5.20 -0.99
CA ALA A 352 -4.49 3.79 -1.23
C ALA A 352 -5.70 2.96 -1.65
N LEU A 353 -6.85 3.15 -0.99
CA LEU A 353 -8.06 2.36 -1.23
C LEU A 353 -8.65 2.56 -2.62
N LYS A 354 -8.52 3.75 -3.22
CA LYS A 354 -8.89 3.98 -4.63
C LYS A 354 -8.04 3.11 -5.56
N GLY A 355 -6.73 3.02 -5.30
CA GLY A 355 -5.84 2.11 -6.03
C GLY A 355 -6.18 0.64 -5.79
N ASN A 356 -6.49 0.28 -4.54
CA ASN A 356 -6.85 -1.09 -4.16
C ASN A 356 -8.16 -1.58 -4.81
N MET A 357 -9.15 -0.70 -4.99
CA MET A 357 -10.34 -1.02 -5.79
C MET A 357 -9.96 -1.41 -7.23
N ALA A 358 -9.10 -0.64 -7.86
CA ALA A 358 -8.68 -0.85 -9.25
C ALA A 358 -7.88 -2.16 -9.46
N ILE A 359 -7.31 -2.72 -8.41
CA ILE A 359 -6.59 -4.02 -8.44
C ILE A 359 -7.39 -5.18 -7.82
N GLY A 360 -8.67 -4.97 -7.52
CA GLY A 360 -9.59 -6.02 -7.08
C GLY A 360 -9.45 -6.43 -5.60
N GLN A 361 -8.90 -5.56 -4.73
CA GLN A 361 -8.79 -5.80 -3.29
C GLN A 361 -9.99 -5.22 -2.50
N THR A 362 -11.20 -5.48 -2.95
CA THR A 362 -12.45 -4.90 -2.41
C THR A 362 -12.65 -5.15 -0.91
N ASP A 363 -12.31 -6.35 -0.43
CA ASP A 363 -12.49 -6.73 0.99
C ASP A 363 -11.68 -5.83 1.93
N VAL A 364 -10.41 -5.56 1.63
CA VAL A 364 -9.58 -4.67 2.44
C VAL A 364 -10.06 -3.22 2.37
N VAL A 365 -10.58 -2.80 1.23
CA VAL A 365 -11.17 -1.46 1.06
C VAL A 365 -12.37 -1.27 1.99
N GLU A 366 -13.35 -2.16 1.94
CA GLU A 366 -14.56 -2.05 2.75
C GLU A 366 -14.27 -2.18 4.25
N LYS A 367 -13.33 -3.04 4.65
CA LYS A 367 -12.90 -3.18 6.04
C LYS A 367 -12.19 -1.93 6.56
N THR A 368 -11.30 -1.34 5.77
CA THR A 368 -10.58 -0.10 6.15
C THR A 368 -11.56 1.07 6.27
N ILE A 369 -12.48 1.25 5.33
CA ILE A 369 -13.53 2.27 5.40
C ILE A 369 -14.37 2.08 6.67
N SER A 370 -14.78 0.84 6.98
CA SER A 370 -15.57 0.54 8.18
C SER A 370 -14.80 0.87 9.47
N LEU A 371 -13.51 0.60 9.51
CA LEU A 371 -12.63 0.91 10.64
C LEU A 371 -12.54 2.44 10.83
N LEU A 372 -12.24 3.19 9.79
CA LEU A 372 -12.12 4.65 9.85
C LEU A 372 -13.42 5.32 10.27
N ASP A 373 -14.56 4.92 9.68
CA ASP A 373 -15.89 5.47 10.02
C ASP A 373 -16.28 5.17 11.48
N SER A 374 -16.10 3.92 11.93
CA SER A 374 -16.46 3.52 13.29
C SER A 374 -15.63 4.26 14.34
N MET A 375 -14.33 4.34 14.17
CA MET A 375 -13.45 5.05 15.10
C MET A 375 -13.67 6.55 15.07
N SER A 376 -13.88 7.14 13.90
CA SER A 376 -14.23 8.56 13.75
C SER A 376 -15.55 8.88 14.46
N THR A 377 -16.52 7.99 14.36
CA THR A 377 -17.81 8.13 15.04
C THR A 377 -17.66 8.09 16.56
N VAL A 378 -16.84 7.17 17.09
CA VAL A 378 -16.58 7.04 18.53
C VAL A 378 -15.84 8.26 19.08
N VAL A 379 -14.82 8.76 18.37
CA VAL A 379 -13.92 9.78 18.89
C VAL A 379 -14.43 11.21 18.62
N ASN A 380 -15.06 11.44 17.48
CA ASN A 380 -15.51 12.77 17.02
C ASN A 380 -17.04 12.92 17.06
N GLY A 381 -17.79 11.93 16.53
CA GLY A 381 -19.27 11.92 16.53
C GLY A 381 -19.93 12.92 15.57
N ASN A 382 -19.20 13.91 15.05
CA ASN A 382 -19.67 14.98 14.17
C ASN A 382 -19.36 14.74 12.68
N GLY A 383 -18.86 13.55 12.31
CA GLY A 383 -18.51 13.18 10.93
C GLY A 383 -17.10 13.60 10.49
N ARG A 384 -16.31 14.23 11.37
CA ARG A 384 -14.89 14.48 11.16
C ARG A 384 -14.15 13.14 11.15
N ILE A 385 -13.43 12.83 10.09
CA ILE A 385 -12.64 11.60 9.93
C ILE A 385 -11.31 11.76 10.67
N ILE A 386 -10.88 10.71 11.37
CA ILE A 386 -9.58 10.70 12.07
C ILE A 386 -8.42 10.77 11.08
N HIS A 387 -7.33 11.42 11.50
CA HIS A 387 -6.09 11.43 10.72
C HIS A 387 -5.22 10.22 11.04
N GLU A 388 -4.95 9.95 12.33
CA GLU A 388 -3.97 8.93 12.74
C GLU A 388 -4.42 8.19 13.98
N MET A 389 -4.33 6.84 13.93
CA MET A 389 -4.70 5.94 15.02
C MET A 389 -3.74 4.75 15.09
N SER A 390 -3.16 4.53 16.27
CA SER A 390 -2.37 3.32 16.54
C SER A 390 -3.24 2.07 16.54
N THR A 391 -2.64 0.92 16.26
CA THR A 391 -3.35 -0.37 16.16
C THR A 391 -3.83 -0.93 17.51
N ASN A 392 -3.50 -0.28 18.63
CA ASN A 392 -4.15 -0.51 19.94
C ASN A 392 -5.45 0.30 20.13
N GLY A 393 -5.87 1.09 19.13
CA GLY A 393 -7.07 1.91 19.16
C GLY A 393 -6.87 3.34 19.71
N ALA A 394 -5.66 3.71 20.09
CA ALA A 394 -5.35 5.07 20.53
C ALA A 394 -5.30 6.04 19.35
N VAL A 395 -6.25 6.97 19.28
CA VAL A 395 -6.25 8.04 18.27
C VAL A 395 -5.25 9.11 18.68
N PHE A 396 -4.29 9.41 17.83
CA PHE A 396 -3.31 10.47 18.02
C PHE A 396 -3.86 11.81 17.52
N ASN A 397 -4.26 11.84 16.27
CA ASN A 397 -4.81 13.02 15.62
C ASN A 397 -6.26 12.74 15.19
N LYS A 398 -7.17 13.57 15.69
CA LYS A 398 -8.62 13.45 15.46
C LYS A 398 -9.07 13.80 14.04
N GLY A 399 -8.15 14.25 13.19
CA GLY A 399 -8.36 14.60 11.79
C GLY A 399 -7.92 16.05 11.48
N ASN A 400 -7.24 16.24 10.37
CA ASN A 400 -7.10 17.51 9.72
C ASN A 400 -8.39 17.83 8.93
N ILE A 401 -8.41 18.82 8.09
CA ILE A 401 -9.66 19.18 7.39
C ILE A 401 -9.78 18.55 6.00
N ASN A 402 -8.76 17.86 5.52
CA ASN A 402 -8.73 17.18 4.22
C ASN A 402 -9.26 15.73 4.23
N GLU A 403 -9.21 15.01 5.35
CA GLU A 403 -9.70 13.62 5.42
C GLU A 403 -11.22 13.54 5.18
N THR A 404 -11.98 14.40 5.84
CA THR A 404 -13.45 14.37 5.75
C THR A 404 -13.99 14.52 4.32
N PRO A 405 -13.52 15.49 3.49
CA PRO A 405 -13.93 15.57 2.10
C PRO A 405 -13.38 14.42 1.25
N GLN A 406 -12.16 13.95 1.47
CA GLN A 406 -11.61 12.82 0.71
C GLN A 406 -12.33 11.51 1.03
N PHE A 407 -12.74 11.28 2.29
CA PHE A 407 -13.59 10.16 2.67
C PHE A 407 -14.91 10.14 1.87
N THR A 408 -15.53 11.30 1.68
CA THR A 408 -16.76 11.42 0.88
C THR A 408 -16.54 10.91 -0.55
N SER A 409 -15.45 11.34 -1.18
CA SER A 409 -15.09 10.90 -2.55
C SER A 409 -14.74 9.42 -2.59
N LEU A 410 -14.05 8.89 -1.58
CA LEU A 410 -13.75 7.46 -1.47
C LEU A 410 -15.02 6.61 -1.41
N ILE A 411 -16.04 7.03 -0.64
CA ILE A 411 -17.33 6.31 -0.56
C ILE A 411 -18.02 6.28 -1.93
N TRP A 412 -18.04 7.40 -2.66
CA TRP A 412 -18.62 7.43 -3.99
C TRP A 412 -17.85 6.55 -4.98
N GLU A 413 -16.54 6.65 -5.01
CA GLU A 413 -15.71 5.83 -5.90
C GLU A 413 -15.83 4.33 -5.58
N THR A 414 -15.86 3.95 -4.30
CA THR A 414 -16.08 2.56 -3.90
C THR A 414 -17.44 2.04 -4.38
N TYR A 415 -18.50 2.88 -4.29
CA TYR A 415 -19.83 2.53 -4.80
C TYR A 415 -19.84 2.31 -6.32
N LEU A 416 -19.10 3.10 -7.08
CA LEU A 416 -19.00 2.90 -8.52
C LEU A 416 -18.46 1.50 -8.87
N TRP A 417 -17.56 0.94 -8.03
CA TRP A 417 -17.00 -0.39 -8.24
C TRP A 417 -17.86 -1.52 -7.69
N ASN A 418 -18.49 -1.36 -6.51
CA ASN A 418 -19.23 -2.45 -5.86
C ASN A 418 -20.75 -2.43 -6.13
N GLY A 419 -21.32 -1.28 -6.53
CA GLY A 419 -22.74 -1.13 -6.85
C GLY A 419 -23.70 -1.35 -5.68
N ASN A 420 -23.21 -1.39 -4.44
CA ASN A 420 -23.98 -1.73 -3.25
C ASN A 420 -24.68 -0.49 -2.67
N ILE A 421 -25.97 -0.32 -2.88
CA ILE A 421 -26.74 0.81 -2.37
C ILE A 421 -26.78 0.85 -0.82
N GLU A 422 -26.71 -0.29 -0.14
CA GLU A 422 -26.67 -0.34 1.32
C GLU A 422 -25.34 0.22 1.87
N PHE A 423 -24.27 0.09 1.10
CA PHE A 423 -22.98 0.73 1.40
C PHE A 423 -23.14 2.27 1.43
N LEU A 424 -23.79 2.88 0.44
CA LEU A 424 -24.08 4.33 0.47
C LEU A 424 -24.96 4.71 1.66
N LYS A 425 -26.03 3.97 1.91
CA LYS A 425 -26.93 4.23 3.05
C LYS A 425 -26.20 4.19 4.39
N LYS A 426 -25.24 3.29 4.55
CA LYS A 426 -24.44 3.14 5.76
C LYS A 426 -23.59 4.39 6.05
N TYR A 427 -22.89 4.92 5.06
CA TYR A 427 -21.91 5.98 5.27
C TYR A 427 -22.43 7.40 4.99
N PHE A 428 -23.57 7.56 4.33
CA PHE A 428 -24.13 8.87 4.04
C PHE A 428 -24.45 9.73 5.27
N PRO A 429 -24.88 9.16 6.42
CA PRO A 429 -25.03 9.95 7.67
C PRO A 429 -23.72 10.60 8.13
N THR A 430 -22.58 9.88 8.05
CA THR A 430 -21.24 10.41 8.37
C THR A 430 -20.86 11.52 7.41
N ILE A 431 -21.05 11.31 6.11
CA ILE A 431 -20.78 12.31 5.07
C ILE A 431 -21.56 13.61 5.33
N LYS A 432 -22.85 13.53 5.58
CA LYS A 432 -23.67 14.74 5.86
C LYS A 432 -23.18 15.50 7.09
N LYS A 433 -22.86 14.78 8.16
CA LYS A 433 -22.33 15.41 9.37
C LYS A 433 -20.94 16.03 9.12
N GLY A 434 -20.08 15.30 8.41
CA GLY A 434 -18.71 15.74 8.10
C GLY A 434 -18.68 16.98 7.24
N LEU A 435 -19.46 17.03 6.15
CA LEU A 435 -19.58 18.23 5.32
C LEU A 435 -20.17 19.42 6.09
N LYS A 436 -21.13 19.14 6.98
CA LYS A 436 -21.67 20.18 7.86
C LYS A 436 -20.60 20.69 8.82
N TRP A 437 -19.87 19.80 9.51
CA TRP A 437 -18.76 20.16 10.39
C TRP A 437 -17.70 21.00 9.64
N LEU A 438 -17.31 20.57 8.45
CA LEU A 438 -16.29 21.25 7.64
C LEU A 438 -16.70 22.69 7.34
N MET A 439 -17.96 22.93 6.93
CA MET A 439 -18.41 24.26 6.50
C MET A 439 -18.90 25.14 7.64
N GLU A 440 -19.38 24.59 8.75
CA GLU A 440 -19.89 25.40 9.88
C GLU A 440 -18.80 25.74 10.90
N GLU A 441 -17.82 24.85 11.10
CA GLU A 441 -16.79 25.02 12.13
C GLU A 441 -15.44 25.48 11.57
N ASN A 442 -15.17 25.26 10.26
CA ASN A 442 -13.88 25.57 9.65
C ASN A 442 -13.96 26.59 8.49
N ASP A 443 -15.12 27.19 8.21
CA ASP A 443 -15.30 28.29 7.25
C ASP A 443 -15.90 29.49 8.00
N ALA A 444 -15.10 30.09 8.89
CA ALA A 444 -15.55 31.19 9.77
C ALA A 444 -15.95 32.46 9.00
N ASN A 445 -15.29 32.77 7.89
CA ASN A 445 -15.55 33.92 7.05
C ASN A 445 -16.66 33.67 6.01
N LYS A 446 -17.18 32.43 5.92
CA LYS A 446 -18.24 31.95 5.02
C LYS A 446 -17.95 32.23 3.53
N ASN A 447 -16.70 32.08 3.17
CA ASN A 447 -16.30 32.24 1.78
C ASN A 447 -16.23 30.89 1.01
N LEU A 448 -16.59 29.80 1.63
CA LEU A 448 -16.61 28.41 1.16
C LEU A 448 -15.23 27.74 1.11
N PHE A 449 -14.18 28.36 1.58
CA PHE A 449 -12.86 27.77 1.70
C PHE A 449 -12.57 27.47 3.17
N PRO A 450 -12.61 26.22 3.61
CA PRO A 450 -12.29 25.88 4.99
C PRO A 450 -10.84 26.21 5.35
N ASP A 451 -10.63 26.70 6.58
CA ASP A 451 -9.32 26.99 7.16
C ASP A 451 -8.81 25.79 7.98
N GLY A 452 -7.56 25.40 7.78
CA GLY A 452 -6.87 24.37 8.56
C GLY A 452 -5.73 23.70 7.80
N PHE A 453 -5.13 22.67 8.39
CA PHE A 453 -4.12 21.86 7.73
C PHE A 453 -4.75 20.93 6.69
N GLY A 454 -4.15 20.91 5.48
CA GLY A 454 -4.40 19.92 4.43
C GLY A 454 -3.30 18.88 4.38
N MET A 455 -2.91 18.49 3.17
CA MET A 455 -1.82 17.54 2.94
C MET A 455 -0.44 18.09 3.33
N MET A 456 -0.30 19.42 3.39
CA MET A 456 0.95 20.09 3.76
C MET A 456 0.84 20.62 5.19
N GLU A 457 1.47 19.95 6.12
CA GLU A 457 1.49 20.28 7.55
C GLU A 457 2.66 21.21 7.89
N ILE A 458 2.77 22.35 7.19
CA ILE A 458 3.78 23.36 7.46
C ILE A 458 3.26 24.31 8.56
N HIS A 459 4.02 24.43 9.64
CA HIS A 459 3.65 25.28 10.77
C HIS A 459 3.34 26.73 10.33
N GLY A 460 2.15 27.22 10.71
CA GLY A 460 1.66 28.55 10.34
C GLY A 460 0.96 28.64 8.98
N MET A 461 0.82 27.52 8.26
CA MET A 461 0.07 27.39 7.01
C MET A 461 -1.34 26.80 7.19
N ASP A 462 -1.85 26.79 8.40
CA ASP A 462 -3.23 26.41 8.77
C ASP A 462 -4.23 27.48 8.30
N SER A 463 -4.47 27.55 7.00
CA SER A 463 -5.20 28.59 6.28
C SER A 463 -6.12 27.96 5.22
N GLU A 464 -6.66 28.78 4.30
CA GLU A 464 -7.42 28.30 3.14
C GLU A 464 -6.47 27.64 2.13
N MET A 465 -6.21 26.34 2.30
CA MET A 465 -5.29 25.56 1.47
C MET A 465 -5.95 25.15 0.16
N ILE A 466 -5.15 25.09 -0.93
CA ILE A 466 -5.67 24.72 -2.26
C ILE A 466 -6.23 23.29 -2.30
N ASP A 467 -5.53 22.34 -1.72
CA ASP A 467 -5.95 20.93 -1.70
C ASP A 467 -7.25 20.74 -0.92
N VAL A 468 -7.38 21.41 0.23
CA VAL A 468 -8.62 21.38 1.03
C VAL A 468 -9.79 21.95 0.24
N ALA A 469 -9.61 23.08 -0.44
CA ALA A 469 -10.63 23.69 -1.27
C ALA A 469 -11.05 22.76 -2.42
N VAL A 470 -10.09 22.11 -3.06
CA VAL A 470 -10.28 21.17 -4.17
C VAL A 470 -11.03 19.91 -3.71
N TYR A 471 -10.58 19.28 -2.62
CA TYR A 471 -11.25 18.08 -2.10
C TYR A 471 -12.63 18.40 -1.53
N THR A 472 -12.85 19.61 -0.97
CA THR A 472 -14.18 20.07 -0.56
C THR A 472 -15.11 20.21 -1.75
N GLN A 473 -14.62 20.79 -2.87
CA GLN A 473 -15.40 20.86 -4.12
C GLN A 473 -15.81 19.47 -4.59
N ARG A 474 -14.83 18.55 -4.67
CA ARG A 474 -15.06 17.18 -5.12
C ARG A 474 -16.02 16.44 -4.20
N ALA A 475 -15.89 16.62 -2.88
CA ALA A 475 -16.79 16.01 -1.91
C ALA A 475 -18.25 16.45 -2.09
N PHE A 476 -18.51 17.74 -2.34
CA PHE A 476 -19.86 18.21 -2.63
C PHE A 476 -20.40 17.67 -3.96
N GLU A 477 -19.55 17.54 -4.98
CA GLU A 477 -19.94 16.94 -6.24
C GLU A 477 -20.33 15.46 -6.07
N ASP A 478 -19.52 14.69 -5.34
CA ASP A 478 -19.77 13.27 -5.11
C ASP A 478 -20.93 13.05 -4.12
N ALA A 479 -21.05 13.87 -3.07
CA ALA A 479 -22.19 13.85 -2.18
C ALA A 479 -23.52 14.19 -2.87
N SER A 480 -23.49 15.06 -3.90
CA SER A 480 -24.65 15.32 -4.76
C SER A 480 -25.10 14.06 -5.52
N LYS A 481 -24.11 13.30 -6.07
CA LYS A 481 -24.38 12.03 -6.77
C LYS A 481 -24.91 10.97 -5.80
N ILE A 482 -24.32 10.87 -4.60
CA ILE A 482 -24.78 9.95 -3.54
C ILE A 482 -26.23 10.28 -3.13
N ALA A 483 -26.55 11.57 -2.92
CA ALA A 483 -27.90 11.99 -2.56
C ALA A 483 -28.93 11.64 -3.65
N LEU A 484 -28.54 11.79 -4.93
CA LEU A 484 -29.38 11.43 -6.08
C LEU A 484 -29.65 9.92 -6.13
N GLU A 485 -28.61 9.08 -5.93
CA GLU A 485 -28.75 7.62 -5.87
C GLU A 485 -29.67 7.17 -4.71
N LEU A 486 -29.65 7.90 -3.62
CA LEU A 486 -30.50 7.64 -2.44
C LEU A 486 -31.89 8.28 -2.52
N GLY A 487 -32.22 8.98 -3.61
CA GLY A 487 -33.52 9.59 -3.87
C GLY A 487 -33.77 10.93 -3.18
N ASP A 488 -32.73 11.58 -2.65
CA ASP A 488 -32.83 12.93 -2.05
C ASP A 488 -32.45 14.01 -3.08
N GLU A 489 -33.38 14.27 -4.01
CA GLU A 489 -33.15 15.24 -5.10
C GLU A 489 -32.88 16.67 -4.61
N SER A 490 -33.51 17.07 -3.50
CA SER A 490 -33.34 18.42 -2.93
C SER A 490 -31.91 18.61 -2.41
N LEU A 491 -31.38 17.63 -1.69
CA LEU A 491 -30.01 17.67 -1.17
C LEU A 491 -29.00 17.52 -2.31
N ALA A 492 -29.28 16.67 -3.29
CA ALA A 492 -28.45 16.51 -4.49
C ALA A 492 -28.29 17.86 -5.23
N GLN A 493 -29.39 18.60 -5.46
CA GLN A 493 -29.36 19.92 -6.09
C GLN A 493 -28.58 20.93 -5.24
N SER A 494 -28.75 20.92 -3.91
CA SER A 494 -28.02 21.82 -3.00
C SER A 494 -26.51 21.59 -3.05
N TYR A 495 -26.07 20.32 -2.95
CA TYR A 495 -24.64 19.96 -2.98
C TYR A 495 -24.04 20.21 -4.38
N GLY A 496 -24.76 19.89 -5.46
CA GLY A 496 -24.30 20.17 -6.82
C GLY A 496 -24.11 21.66 -7.10
N LYS A 497 -24.99 22.52 -6.57
CA LYS A 497 -24.81 23.97 -6.63
C LYS A 497 -23.56 24.42 -5.87
N MET A 498 -23.31 23.87 -4.67
CA MET A 498 -22.13 24.19 -3.88
C MET A 498 -20.84 23.79 -4.62
N ALA A 499 -20.81 22.59 -5.18
CA ALA A 499 -19.69 22.11 -5.99
C ALA A 499 -19.40 23.03 -7.20
N SER A 500 -20.44 23.47 -7.90
CA SER A 500 -20.28 24.39 -9.04
C SER A 500 -19.69 25.73 -8.61
N ILE A 501 -20.20 26.32 -7.52
CA ILE A 501 -19.69 27.61 -7.00
C ILE A 501 -18.22 27.47 -6.58
N LEU A 502 -17.87 26.40 -5.87
CA LEU A 502 -16.50 26.14 -5.44
C LEU A 502 -15.55 25.97 -6.63
N LYS A 503 -15.95 25.24 -7.67
CA LYS A 503 -15.15 25.10 -8.88
C LYS A 503 -14.81 26.45 -9.52
N ASP A 504 -15.81 27.31 -9.68
CA ASP A 504 -15.61 28.65 -10.25
C ASP A 504 -14.71 29.52 -9.36
N LYS A 505 -14.91 29.49 -8.04
CA LYS A 505 -14.10 30.22 -7.07
C LYS A 505 -12.65 29.75 -7.05
N ILE A 506 -12.39 28.45 -7.03
CA ILE A 506 -11.04 27.89 -7.06
C ILE A 506 -10.30 28.35 -8.31
N ASN A 507 -10.93 28.24 -9.48
CA ASN A 507 -10.32 28.69 -10.73
C ASN A 507 -10.06 30.19 -10.77
N LYS A 508 -10.86 31.01 -10.08
CA LYS A 508 -10.73 32.46 -10.06
C LYS A 508 -9.78 32.95 -8.98
N GLU A 509 -9.92 32.44 -7.75
CA GLU A 509 -9.33 33.04 -6.56
C GLU A 509 -7.96 32.45 -6.19
N PHE A 510 -7.69 31.17 -6.51
CA PHE A 510 -6.38 30.56 -6.32
C PHE A 510 -5.43 30.70 -7.52
N TRP A 511 -5.90 31.15 -8.67
CA TRP A 511 -5.04 31.25 -9.85
C TRP A 511 -4.06 32.42 -9.75
N SER A 512 -2.78 32.15 -9.95
CA SER A 512 -1.71 33.17 -10.04
C SER A 512 -1.21 33.33 -11.48
N GLU A 513 -1.55 34.43 -12.11
CA GLU A 513 -1.13 34.71 -13.48
C GLU A 513 0.39 34.90 -13.60
N SER A 514 1.04 35.45 -12.55
CA SER A 514 2.48 35.67 -12.54
C SER A 514 3.31 34.41 -12.42
N PHE A 515 2.79 33.38 -11.69
CA PHE A 515 3.46 32.12 -11.51
C PHE A 515 2.99 31.06 -12.50
N LYS A 516 1.86 31.29 -13.22
CA LYS A 516 1.21 30.27 -14.06
C LYS A 516 0.93 28.98 -13.28
N SER A 517 0.41 29.14 -12.07
CA SER A 517 0.14 28.06 -11.12
C SER A 517 -1.04 28.44 -10.24
N TYR A 518 -1.66 27.45 -9.62
CA TYR A 518 -2.53 27.72 -8.48
C TYR A 518 -1.67 28.09 -7.26
N ALA A 519 -2.22 28.86 -6.34
CA ALA A 519 -1.56 29.27 -5.11
C ALA A 519 -1.52 28.11 -4.09
N ASP A 520 -0.52 28.10 -3.24
CA ASP A 520 -0.43 27.17 -2.11
C ASP A 520 -1.60 27.38 -1.14
N PHE A 521 -1.93 28.66 -0.86
CA PHE A 521 -3.00 29.05 0.06
C PHE A 521 -3.48 30.48 -0.21
N ILE A 522 -4.65 30.82 0.34
CA ILE A 522 -5.15 32.19 0.50
C ILE A 522 -4.97 32.60 1.95
N GLY A 523 -4.37 33.80 2.19
CA GLY A 523 -4.09 34.31 3.51
C GLY A 523 -3.76 35.80 3.51
N THR A 524 -3.35 36.32 4.68
CA THR A 524 -2.94 37.72 4.83
C THR A 524 -1.48 37.92 4.45
N ASP A 525 -1.12 39.18 4.04
CA ASP A 525 0.27 39.56 3.80
C ASP A 525 1.15 39.29 5.04
N GLN A 526 0.64 39.53 6.24
CA GLN A 526 1.37 39.31 7.48
C GLN A 526 1.69 37.81 7.68
N GLN A 527 0.75 36.94 7.41
CA GLN A 527 0.95 35.48 7.47
C GLN A 527 1.98 35.04 6.44
N ALA A 528 1.84 35.47 5.20
CA ALA A 528 2.78 35.15 4.12
C ALA A 528 4.21 35.64 4.43
N LEU A 529 4.37 36.84 4.92
CA LEU A 529 5.69 37.38 5.28
C LEU A 529 6.35 36.61 6.42
N ARG A 530 5.58 36.18 7.44
CA ARG A 530 6.09 35.30 8.52
C ARG A 530 6.55 33.97 7.99
N LEU A 531 5.73 33.32 7.17
CA LEU A 531 6.09 32.02 6.54
C LEU A 531 7.35 32.12 5.68
N ILE A 532 7.52 33.22 4.95
CA ILE A 532 8.72 33.50 4.15
C ILE A 532 9.94 33.66 5.06
N ASP A 533 9.83 34.40 6.17
CA ASP A 533 10.94 34.58 7.09
C ASP A 533 11.39 33.29 7.73
N ASP A 534 10.45 32.44 8.17
CA ASP A 534 10.74 31.12 8.71
C ASP A 534 11.37 30.19 7.64
N ALA A 535 10.87 30.23 6.41
CA ALA A 535 11.43 29.48 5.28
C ALA A 535 12.83 29.93 4.89
N ILE A 536 13.13 31.27 4.94
CA ILE A 536 14.48 31.79 4.69
C ILE A 536 15.46 31.28 5.74
N ILE A 537 15.11 31.29 7.03
CA ILE A 537 15.96 30.79 8.12
C ILE A 537 16.26 29.31 7.91
N ARG A 538 15.26 28.50 7.59
CA ARG A 538 15.42 27.08 7.29
C ARG A 538 16.31 26.84 6.07
N ALA A 539 16.07 27.55 4.99
CA ALA A 539 16.83 27.41 3.75
C ALA A 539 18.31 27.82 3.94
N ASP A 540 18.55 28.88 4.70
CA ASP A 540 19.92 29.31 5.04
C ASP A 540 20.63 28.27 5.90
N THR A 541 19.97 27.74 6.92
CA THR A 541 20.48 26.67 7.79
C THR A 541 20.84 25.39 6.99
N LEU A 542 20.05 25.07 5.98
CA LEU A 542 20.27 23.92 5.11
C LEU A 542 21.18 24.21 3.91
N ASN A 543 21.78 25.44 3.86
CA ASN A 543 22.66 25.89 2.77
C ASN A 543 22.01 25.79 1.38
N LYS A 544 20.77 26.30 1.25
CA LYS A 544 19.98 26.37 0.01
C LYS A 544 19.88 27.82 -0.51
N PRO A 545 20.93 28.40 -1.08
CA PRO A 545 20.96 29.82 -1.48
C PRO A 545 19.91 30.18 -2.53
N TRP A 546 19.55 29.26 -3.42
CA TRP A 546 18.47 29.45 -4.39
C TRP A 546 17.12 29.72 -3.71
N ALA A 547 16.78 28.93 -2.68
CA ALA A 547 15.54 29.10 -1.93
C ALA A 547 15.51 30.46 -1.22
N VAL A 548 16.62 30.86 -0.58
CA VAL A 548 16.76 32.17 0.05
C VAL A 548 16.54 33.32 -0.95
N GLN A 549 17.11 33.21 -2.15
CA GLN A 549 16.97 34.23 -3.20
C GLN A 549 15.52 34.31 -3.71
N GLU A 550 14.88 33.17 -3.99
CA GLU A 550 13.50 33.13 -4.48
C GLU A 550 12.53 33.66 -3.43
N LEU A 551 12.67 33.29 -2.16
CA LEU A 551 11.84 33.76 -1.04
C LEU A 551 12.00 35.26 -0.81
N LYS A 552 13.22 35.82 -0.84
CA LYS A 552 13.47 37.27 -0.73
C LYS A 552 12.79 38.04 -1.85
N LYS A 553 12.86 37.55 -3.09
CA LYS A 553 12.20 38.13 -4.24
C LYS A 553 10.66 38.15 -4.06
N THR A 554 10.09 37.07 -3.57
CA THR A 554 8.65 36.99 -3.26
C THR A 554 8.27 37.95 -2.13
N LYS A 555 9.08 38.03 -1.05
CA LYS A 555 8.90 39.00 0.05
C LYS A 555 8.89 40.43 -0.45
N GLU A 556 9.85 40.80 -1.29
CA GLU A 556 9.90 42.15 -1.88
C GLU A 556 8.66 42.48 -2.73
N SER A 557 8.15 41.52 -3.48
CA SER A 557 6.94 41.69 -4.29
C SER A 557 5.71 41.98 -3.41
N ILE A 558 5.56 41.22 -2.28
CA ILE A 558 4.49 41.44 -1.33
C ILE A 558 4.58 42.86 -0.71
N LEU A 559 5.77 43.26 -0.27
CA LEU A 559 6.00 44.56 0.35
C LEU A 559 5.79 45.75 -0.62
N LYS A 560 6.03 45.55 -1.92
CA LYS A 560 5.77 46.59 -2.96
C LYS A 560 4.30 46.76 -3.27
N GLN A 561 3.48 45.77 -3.02
CA GLN A 561 2.04 45.75 -3.31
C GLN A 561 1.28 45.19 -2.09
N PRO A 562 1.23 45.95 -0.97
CA PRO A 562 0.55 45.48 0.24
C PRO A 562 -0.96 45.39 0.06
N SER A 563 -1.58 44.39 0.68
CA SER A 563 -3.03 44.21 0.71
C SER A 563 -3.55 44.15 2.15
N ASN A 564 -4.70 44.74 2.37
CA ASN A 564 -5.44 44.65 3.63
C ASN A 564 -6.47 43.50 3.64
N THR A 565 -6.61 42.80 2.52
CA THR A 565 -7.52 41.67 2.38
C THR A 565 -6.73 40.41 2.07
N PRO A 566 -7.17 39.24 2.51
CA PRO A 566 -6.56 37.97 2.12
C PRO A 566 -6.47 37.83 0.60
N ARG A 567 -5.41 37.18 0.15
CA ARG A 567 -5.13 36.95 -1.27
C ARG A 567 -4.31 35.68 -1.50
N PRO A 568 -4.27 35.14 -2.74
CA PRO A 568 -3.52 33.94 -3.05
C PRO A 568 -1.99 34.16 -3.00
N PHE A 569 -1.27 33.16 -2.41
CA PHE A 569 0.19 33.16 -2.34
C PHE A 569 0.78 31.87 -2.92
N VAL A 570 1.74 32.02 -3.81
CA VAL A 570 2.64 30.93 -4.26
C VAL A 570 3.98 31.15 -3.55
N LEU A 571 4.19 30.48 -2.42
CA LEU A 571 5.39 30.64 -1.58
C LEU A 571 6.32 29.45 -1.67
N HIS A 572 5.75 28.25 -1.59
CA HIS A 572 6.52 27.03 -1.49
C HIS A 572 6.53 26.20 -2.77
N HIS A 573 5.64 26.49 -3.72
CA HIS A 573 5.39 25.61 -4.87
C HIS A 573 5.14 24.18 -4.41
N ASN A 574 4.23 24.01 -3.43
CA ASN A 574 3.84 22.70 -2.93
C ASN A 574 3.24 21.86 -4.03
N TRP A 575 3.47 20.54 -3.99
CA TRP A 575 2.86 19.63 -4.94
C TRP A 575 1.33 19.68 -4.96
N VAL A 576 0.71 20.10 -3.86
CA VAL A 576 -0.77 20.22 -3.73
C VAL A 576 -1.38 21.24 -4.69
N VAL A 577 -0.58 22.17 -5.28
CA VAL A 577 -1.07 23.09 -6.32
C VAL A 577 -1.50 22.35 -7.60
N ASN A 578 -1.17 21.06 -7.71
CA ASN A 578 -1.57 20.18 -8.81
C ASN A 578 -2.90 19.44 -8.57
N THR A 579 -3.47 19.54 -7.37
CA THR A 579 -4.76 18.87 -7.03
C THR A 579 -5.95 19.36 -7.87
N PRO A 580 -6.05 20.65 -8.31
CA PRO A 580 -7.10 21.04 -9.26
C PRO A 580 -7.06 20.26 -10.58
N MET A 581 -5.86 19.86 -11.04
CA MET A 581 -5.70 19.03 -12.23
C MET A 581 -5.93 17.56 -11.94
N GLU A 582 -5.50 17.07 -10.77
CA GLU A 582 -5.81 15.71 -10.29
C GLU A 582 -7.32 15.45 -10.26
N MET A 583 -8.09 16.38 -9.69
CA MET A 583 -9.54 16.27 -9.57
C MET A 583 -10.31 16.75 -10.83
N LYS A 584 -9.60 17.12 -11.88
CA LYS A 584 -10.18 17.56 -13.18
C LYS A 584 -11.15 18.72 -13.05
N ILE A 585 -10.86 19.66 -12.13
CA ILE A 585 -11.68 20.87 -11.92
C ILE A 585 -11.06 22.15 -12.50
N ALA A 586 -9.78 22.13 -12.83
CA ALA A 586 -9.08 23.27 -13.43
C ALA A 586 -9.60 23.57 -14.85
N ASP A 587 -9.68 24.87 -15.22
CA ASP A 587 -9.92 25.26 -16.59
C ASP A 587 -8.80 24.77 -17.51
N GLN A 588 -9.11 24.28 -18.70
CA GLN A 588 -8.14 23.63 -19.62
C GLN A 588 -6.87 24.47 -19.87
N HIS A 589 -7.02 25.78 -20.10
CA HIS A 589 -5.85 26.63 -20.37
C HIS A 589 -4.98 26.86 -19.12
N LYS A 590 -5.60 26.96 -17.93
CA LYS A 590 -4.90 27.08 -16.64
C LYS A 590 -4.22 25.78 -16.27
N ALA A 591 -4.91 24.67 -16.47
CA ALA A 591 -4.33 23.34 -16.25
C ALA A 591 -3.05 23.13 -17.06
N ASN A 592 -3.08 23.40 -18.38
CA ASN A 592 -1.91 23.24 -19.23
C ASN A 592 -0.75 24.13 -18.78
N ALA A 593 -1.02 25.38 -18.40
CA ALA A 593 0.00 26.30 -17.90
C ALA A 593 0.56 25.88 -16.53
N ALA A 594 -0.29 25.36 -15.63
CA ALA A 594 0.12 24.87 -14.31
C ALA A 594 0.96 23.60 -14.42
N LEU A 595 0.55 22.64 -15.27
CA LEU A 595 1.30 21.42 -15.53
C LEU A 595 2.69 21.71 -16.14
N GLU A 596 2.79 22.67 -17.07
CA GLU A 596 4.08 23.14 -17.60
C GLU A 596 4.95 23.79 -16.49
N THR A 597 4.34 24.50 -15.56
CA THR A 597 5.07 25.07 -14.42
C THR A 597 5.55 23.98 -13.45
N ALA A 598 4.72 22.96 -13.18
CA ALA A 598 5.06 21.85 -12.29
C ALA A 598 6.28 21.03 -12.79
N GLU A 599 6.51 20.95 -14.10
CA GLU A 599 7.69 20.30 -14.69
C GLU A 599 9.03 20.92 -14.24
N LYS A 600 9.03 22.12 -13.68
CA LYS A 600 10.23 22.78 -13.13
C LYS A 600 10.65 22.21 -11.77
N TYR A 601 9.77 21.50 -11.10
CA TYR A 601 9.95 21.00 -9.74
C TYR A 601 9.99 19.46 -9.69
N VAL A 602 10.80 18.89 -10.58
CA VAL A 602 11.00 17.44 -10.70
C VAL A 602 12.49 17.11 -10.77
N ASN A 603 12.82 15.89 -10.34
CA ASN A 603 14.11 15.27 -10.57
C ASN A 603 13.95 13.91 -11.31
N PRO A 604 15.02 13.15 -11.58
CA PRO A 604 14.92 11.87 -12.26
C PRO A 604 13.98 10.84 -11.60
N PHE A 605 13.67 10.96 -10.31
CA PHE A 605 12.80 10.03 -9.57
C PHE A 605 11.35 10.51 -9.44
N GLY A 606 11.07 11.81 -9.60
CA GLY A 606 9.71 12.32 -9.51
C GLY A 606 9.60 13.78 -9.11
N VAL A 607 8.50 14.11 -8.44
CA VAL A 607 8.10 15.47 -8.05
C VAL A 607 8.57 15.77 -6.65
N PHE A 608 9.15 16.95 -6.44
CA PHE A 608 9.50 17.46 -5.12
C PHE A 608 8.25 17.78 -4.29
N VAL A 609 8.31 17.53 -2.99
CA VAL A 609 7.22 17.88 -2.04
C VAL A 609 6.98 19.38 -2.07
N THR A 610 8.05 20.19 -1.99
CA THR A 610 7.98 21.63 -2.27
C THR A 610 9.08 22.03 -3.24
N GLY A 611 8.74 22.86 -4.22
CA GLY A 611 9.70 23.35 -5.20
C GLY A 611 10.73 24.31 -4.60
N ILE A 612 10.35 25.05 -3.54
CA ILE A 612 11.25 26.02 -2.89
C ILE A 612 12.36 25.34 -2.09
N ASP A 613 12.03 24.27 -1.35
CA ASP A 613 12.97 23.54 -0.48
C ASP A 613 13.73 22.43 -1.23
N ARG A 614 13.51 22.27 -2.53
CA ARG A 614 14.07 21.16 -3.32
C ARG A 614 15.56 20.92 -3.01
N ASP A 615 15.90 19.67 -2.80
CA ASP A 615 17.28 19.24 -2.67
C ASP A 615 17.81 18.80 -4.04
N GLU A 616 18.42 19.71 -4.78
CA GLU A 616 18.93 19.43 -6.13
C GLU A 616 20.09 18.45 -6.15
N SER A 617 20.73 18.20 -4.99
CA SER A 617 21.83 17.24 -4.84
C SER A 617 21.35 15.82 -4.59
N ALA A 618 20.12 15.67 -4.10
CA ALA A 618 19.56 14.39 -3.72
C ALA A 618 18.74 13.78 -4.85
N GLY A 619 18.70 12.45 -4.92
CA GLY A 619 17.92 11.75 -5.93
C GLY A 619 18.40 12.05 -7.38
N SER A 620 19.66 12.45 -7.57
CA SER A 620 20.29 12.43 -8.89
C SER A 620 20.37 10.99 -9.40
N ASP A 621 20.72 10.77 -10.66
CA ASP A 621 20.72 9.42 -11.27
C ASP A 621 21.50 8.35 -10.49
N GLU A 622 22.44 8.77 -9.63
CA GLU A 622 23.30 7.92 -8.82
C GLU A 622 23.20 8.22 -7.32
N GLY A 623 22.37 9.21 -6.93
CA GLY A 623 22.33 9.75 -5.57
C GLY A 623 21.15 9.28 -4.74
N SER A 624 21.46 8.82 -3.53
CA SER A 624 20.50 8.57 -2.45
C SER A 624 20.30 9.82 -1.59
N PHE A 625 19.12 10.01 -1.03
CA PHE A 625 18.91 11.00 0.04
C PHE A 625 19.66 10.64 1.32
N LYS A 626 19.98 9.37 1.52
CA LYS A 626 20.72 8.87 2.68
C LYS A 626 22.09 9.54 2.73
N GLY A 627 22.31 10.32 3.79
CA GLY A 627 23.56 11.07 3.99
C GLY A 627 23.63 12.44 3.28
N SER A 628 22.57 12.90 2.63
CA SER A 628 22.48 14.28 2.15
C SER A 628 22.62 15.27 3.31
N LYS A 629 23.47 16.31 3.14
CA LYS A 629 23.68 17.36 4.13
C LYS A 629 22.63 18.46 4.09
N VAL A 630 21.88 18.53 2.99
CA VAL A 630 20.84 19.55 2.76
C VAL A 630 19.44 18.95 2.75
N PHE A 631 19.31 17.68 3.19
CA PHE A 631 18.02 16.98 3.24
C PHE A 631 17.04 17.70 4.15
N SER A 632 15.83 17.90 3.64
CA SER A 632 14.63 18.16 4.41
C SER A 632 13.48 17.35 3.80
N TYR A 633 12.55 16.87 4.60
CA TYR A 633 11.40 16.12 4.14
C TYR A 633 10.58 16.89 3.09
N THR A 634 10.39 18.21 3.32
CA THR A 634 9.71 19.10 2.39
C THR A 634 10.49 19.34 1.08
N GLY A 635 11.80 19.15 1.08
CA GLY A 635 12.65 19.27 -0.12
C GLY A 635 12.94 17.94 -0.83
N ALA A 636 12.35 16.86 -0.36
CA ALA A 636 12.50 15.53 -0.92
C ALA A 636 11.58 15.30 -2.13
N VAL A 637 11.82 14.20 -2.83
CA VAL A 637 10.91 13.67 -3.87
C VAL A 637 10.09 12.53 -3.26
N MET A 638 8.78 12.54 -3.47
CA MET A 638 7.90 11.52 -2.93
C MET A 638 7.03 10.88 -4.02
N THR A 639 6.59 9.66 -3.73
CA THR A 639 5.78 8.87 -4.67
C THR A 639 4.36 9.42 -4.83
N LEU A 640 3.71 9.90 -3.74
CA LEU A 640 2.37 10.48 -3.83
C LEU A 640 2.33 11.73 -4.73
N PRO A 641 3.15 12.78 -4.53
CA PRO A 641 3.22 13.92 -5.44
C PRO A 641 3.41 13.53 -6.90
N THR A 642 4.26 12.54 -7.15
CA THR A 642 4.56 12.08 -8.51
C THR A 642 3.38 11.34 -9.13
N GLY A 643 2.66 10.52 -8.35
CA GLY A 643 1.43 9.85 -8.77
C GLY A 643 0.32 10.84 -9.10
N VAL A 644 0.13 11.86 -8.24
CA VAL A 644 -0.83 12.95 -8.48
C VAL A 644 -0.51 13.69 -9.77
N GLN A 645 0.77 13.96 -10.03
CA GLN A 645 1.18 14.60 -11.28
C GLN A 645 0.89 13.73 -12.50
N ALA A 646 1.12 12.40 -12.43
CA ALA A 646 0.80 11.49 -13.53
C ALA A 646 -0.71 11.50 -13.83
N ILE A 647 -1.55 11.44 -12.80
CA ILE A 647 -3.01 11.50 -12.92
C ILE A 647 -3.44 12.84 -13.53
N ALA A 648 -2.87 13.94 -13.04
CA ALA A 648 -3.15 15.29 -13.52
C ALA A 648 -2.84 15.47 -15.01
N GLU A 649 -1.66 15.04 -15.45
CA GLU A 649 -1.27 15.09 -16.88
C GLU A 649 -2.27 14.31 -17.75
N ASN A 650 -2.64 13.11 -17.34
CA ASN A 650 -3.54 12.27 -18.13
C ASN A 650 -4.97 12.80 -18.16
N ASN A 651 -5.45 13.43 -17.09
CA ASN A 651 -6.76 14.10 -17.04
C ASN A 651 -6.90 15.22 -18.08
N TYR A 652 -5.77 15.79 -18.51
CA TYR A 652 -5.74 16.87 -19.51
C TYR A 652 -5.18 16.43 -20.87
N GLY A 653 -5.14 15.11 -21.12
CA GLY A 653 -4.87 14.52 -22.43
C GLY A 653 -3.39 14.35 -22.76
N HIS A 654 -2.53 14.23 -21.73
CA HIS A 654 -1.07 14.06 -21.88
C HIS A 654 -0.60 12.65 -21.42
N PRO A 655 -1.05 11.53 -22.05
CA PRO A 655 -0.72 10.18 -21.59
C PRO A 655 0.79 9.87 -21.64
N ASP A 656 1.53 10.43 -22.59
CA ASP A 656 2.98 10.22 -22.67
C ASP A 656 3.72 10.89 -21.50
N LYS A 657 3.27 12.07 -21.05
CA LYS A 657 3.79 12.72 -19.85
C LYS A 657 3.43 11.94 -18.59
N ALA A 658 2.18 11.45 -18.48
CA ALA A 658 1.78 10.58 -17.38
C ALA A 658 2.67 9.33 -17.31
N LEU A 659 2.90 8.63 -18.41
CA LEU A 659 3.84 7.50 -18.50
C LEU A 659 5.25 7.92 -18.08
N HIS A 660 5.70 9.10 -18.44
CA HIS A 660 7.02 9.61 -18.06
C HIS A 660 7.15 9.72 -16.53
N TYR A 661 6.10 10.19 -15.82
CA TYR A 661 6.08 10.23 -14.35
C TYR A 661 6.06 8.82 -13.74
N LEU A 662 5.31 7.88 -14.31
CA LEU A 662 5.36 6.47 -13.87
C LEU A 662 6.77 5.87 -14.03
N LYS A 663 7.45 6.16 -15.15
CA LYS A 663 8.84 5.75 -15.38
C LYS A 663 9.80 6.36 -14.36
N ARG A 664 9.61 7.62 -13.95
CA ARG A 664 10.40 8.25 -12.89
C ARG A 664 10.21 7.53 -11.55
N MET A 665 8.98 7.28 -11.13
CA MET A 665 8.70 6.52 -9.90
C MET A 665 9.29 5.10 -9.95
N SER A 666 9.16 4.41 -11.10
CA SER A 666 9.70 3.06 -11.28
C SER A 666 11.23 2.98 -11.14
N ARG A 667 11.96 4.10 -11.19
CA ARG A 667 13.41 4.13 -10.87
C ARG A 667 13.68 3.90 -9.38
N SER A 668 12.71 4.20 -8.50
CA SER A 668 12.80 3.91 -7.07
C SER A 668 12.42 2.46 -6.75
N PHE A 669 11.74 1.77 -7.66
CA PHE A 669 11.37 0.37 -7.47
C PHE A 669 12.60 -0.53 -7.38
N SER A 670 12.64 -1.38 -6.38
CA SER A 670 13.79 -2.26 -6.10
C SER A 670 15.13 -1.51 -5.93
N TYR A 671 15.08 -0.25 -5.50
CA TYR A 671 16.30 0.53 -5.33
C TYR A 671 17.12 0.02 -4.14
N ALA A 672 16.55 -0.03 -2.97
CA ALA A 672 17.17 -0.58 -1.76
C ALA A 672 16.54 -1.92 -1.34
N LEU A 673 15.22 -1.97 -1.09
CA LEU A 673 14.52 -3.23 -0.85
C LEU A 673 14.04 -3.80 -2.19
N PRO A 674 14.50 -5.01 -2.60
CA PRO A 674 14.03 -5.64 -3.83
C PRO A 674 12.51 -5.88 -3.78
N GLY A 675 11.79 -5.51 -4.84
CA GLY A 675 10.35 -5.66 -4.93
C GLY A 675 9.54 -4.63 -4.13
N SER A 676 10.15 -3.53 -3.71
CA SER A 676 9.45 -2.45 -3.02
C SER A 676 9.80 -1.09 -3.58
N MET A 677 8.98 -0.11 -3.23
CA MET A 677 9.18 1.30 -3.55
C MET A 677 9.00 2.12 -2.27
N TYR A 678 10.05 2.85 -1.90
CA TYR A 678 10.08 3.68 -0.72
C TYR A 678 9.15 4.90 -0.86
N GLU A 679 8.72 5.44 0.28
CA GLU A 679 7.93 6.67 0.36
C GLU A 679 8.66 7.85 -0.25
N VAL A 680 9.88 8.10 0.21
CA VAL A 680 10.79 9.12 -0.29
C VAL A 680 11.77 8.47 -1.27
N SER A 681 11.73 8.92 -2.50
CA SER A 681 12.53 8.36 -3.59
C SER A 681 14.00 8.79 -3.49
N PRO A 682 14.98 7.89 -3.68
CA PRO A 682 14.78 6.49 -4.05
C PRO A 682 14.76 5.50 -2.88
N ASP A 683 15.28 5.86 -1.68
CA ASP A 683 15.60 4.88 -0.62
C ASP A 683 15.51 5.41 0.82
N TYR A 684 14.62 6.38 1.07
CA TYR A 684 14.43 6.98 2.38
C TYR A 684 12.97 6.89 2.85
N GLY A 685 12.75 6.95 4.18
CA GLY A 685 11.40 6.85 4.78
C GLY A 685 10.88 5.43 4.84
N MET A 686 9.60 5.25 4.59
CA MET A 686 8.94 3.94 4.63
C MET A 686 9.42 3.04 3.50
N ILE A 687 9.79 1.80 3.83
CA ILE A 687 10.25 0.79 2.85
C ILE A 687 9.11 0.24 1.99
N ALA A 688 7.88 0.39 2.45
CA ALA A 688 6.65 0.17 1.71
C ALA A 688 5.63 1.20 2.19
N GLN A 689 4.93 1.86 1.27
CA GLN A 689 3.99 2.95 1.54
C GLN A 689 2.65 2.69 0.84
N ALA A 690 1.55 2.89 1.56
CA ALA A 690 0.21 2.52 1.11
C ALA A 690 -0.25 3.25 -0.16
N TRP A 691 -0.02 4.56 -0.25
CA TRP A 691 -0.47 5.36 -1.41
C TRP A 691 0.29 5.09 -2.72
N ASN A 692 1.38 4.30 -2.69
CA ASN A 692 2.12 3.99 -3.91
C ASN A 692 1.25 3.32 -4.97
N ILE A 693 0.29 2.48 -4.56
CA ILE A 693 -0.63 1.82 -5.49
C ILE A 693 -1.56 2.82 -6.19
N TYR A 694 -1.96 3.92 -5.54
CA TYR A 694 -2.76 4.98 -6.15
C TYR A 694 -2.07 5.59 -7.36
N GLY A 695 -0.80 5.95 -7.19
CA GLY A 695 0.01 6.58 -8.24
C GLY A 695 0.21 5.72 -9.50
N PHE A 696 0.00 4.41 -9.42
CA PHE A 696 0.11 3.49 -10.57
C PHE A 696 -1.25 2.98 -11.04
N ALA A 697 -2.12 2.56 -10.12
CA ALA A 697 -3.37 1.92 -10.48
C ALA A 697 -4.35 2.89 -11.16
N ILE A 698 -4.46 4.12 -10.69
CA ILE A 698 -5.35 5.10 -11.32
C ILE A 698 -4.91 5.45 -12.75
N PRO A 699 -3.64 5.86 -13.00
CA PRO A 699 -3.20 6.12 -14.37
C PRO A 699 -3.32 4.91 -15.29
N ILE A 700 -2.98 3.71 -14.82
CA ILE A 700 -2.99 2.50 -15.64
C ILE A 700 -4.42 2.03 -15.89
N VAL A 701 -5.18 1.72 -14.85
CA VAL A 701 -6.49 1.06 -14.98
C VAL A 701 -7.55 2.03 -15.44
N GLN A 702 -7.67 3.19 -14.79
CA GLN A 702 -8.78 4.11 -15.03
C GLN A 702 -8.52 5.12 -16.14
N GLN A 703 -7.26 5.36 -16.52
CA GLN A 703 -6.92 6.38 -17.50
C GLN A 703 -6.34 5.78 -18.79
N PHE A 704 -5.18 5.07 -18.77
CA PHE A 704 -4.63 4.48 -20.00
C PHE A 704 -5.59 3.45 -20.60
N PHE A 705 -6.06 2.47 -19.81
CA PHE A 705 -7.06 1.51 -20.23
C PHE A 705 -8.49 2.05 -20.11
N GLY A 706 -8.69 3.18 -19.46
CA GLY A 706 -9.93 3.94 -19.43
C GLY A 706 -11.12 3.20 -18.81
N ILE A 707 -10.87 2.26 -17.87
CA ILE A 707 -11.92 1.45 -17.25
C ILE A 707 -12.61 2.27 -16.16
N GLN A 708 -13.84 2.68 -16.42
CA GLN A 708 -14.67 3.48 -15.52
C GLN A 708 -15.95 2.72 -15.20
N PRO A 709 -16.06 2.10 -14.02
CA PRO A 709 -17.23 1.30 -13.65
C PRO A 709 -18.40 2.16 -13.17
N TYR A 710 -19.59 1.60 -13.32
CA TYR A 710 -20.82 2.01 -12.65
C TYR A 710 -21.63 0.76 -12.31
N ALA A 711 -21.14 0.03 -11.31
CA ALA A 711 -21.60 -1.32 -11.00
C ALA A 711 -23.09 -1.40 -10.66
N ALA A 712 -23.66 -0.39 -9.98
CA ALA A 712 -25.09 -0.33 -9.69
C ALA A 712 -25.98 -0.36 -10.95
N GLN A 713 -25.47 0.14 -12.08
CA GLN A 713 -26.15 0.10 -13.38
C GLN A 713 -25.71 -1.08 -14.27
N LYS A 714 -24.87 -1.97 -13.74
CA LYS A 714 -24.21 -3.03 -14.52
C LYS A 714 -23.58 -2.47 -15.80
N LYS A 715 -22.79 -1.42 -15.64
CA LYS A 715 -22.21 -0.67 -16.74
C LYS A 715 -20.71 -0.43 -16.51
N VAL A 716 -19.95 -0.54 -17.59
CA VAL A 716 -18.54 -0.13 -17.64
C VAL A 716 -18.33 0.76 -18.86
N THR A 717 -17.70 1.91 -18.67
CA THR A 717 -17.23 2.73 -19.79
C THR A 717 -15.74 2.47 -20.00
N ILE A 718 -15.34 2.28 -21.26
CA ILE A 718 -13.95 2.13 -21.70
C ILE A 718 -13.59 3.32 -22.58
N GLU A 719 -12.70 4.19 -22.07
CA GLU A 719 -12.21 5.36 -22.81
C GLU A 719 -10.69 5.39 -22.79
N LEU A 720 -10.08 4.78 -23.82
CA LEU A 720 -8.61 4.62 -23.88
C LEU A 720 -7.86 5.95 -23.99
N GLN A 721 -6.78 6.06 -23.21
CA GLN A 721 -5.79 7.14 -23.34
C GLN A 721 -4.36 6.56 -23.39
N MET A 722 -4.11 5.69 -24.37
CA MET A 722 -2.84 4.99 -24.48
C MET A 722 -1.68 5.94 -24.83
N PRO A 723 -0.50 5.76 -24.20
CA PRO A 723 0.72 6.41 -24.63
C PRO A 723 1.06 6.09 -26.09
N GLU A 724 1.59 7.08 -26.80
CA GLU A 724 1.93 6.93 -28.22
C GLU A 724 3.00 5.86 -28.49
N THR A 725 3.88 5.61 -27.52
CA THR A 725 4.95 4.62 -27.61
C THR A 725 4.48 3.17 -27.46
N TRP A 726 3.24 2.93 -27.01
CA TRP A 726 2.73 1.58 -26.85
C TRP A 726 2.07 1.08 -28.14
N GLU A 727 2.64 0.05 -28.73
CA GLU A 727 2.10 -0.63 -29.91
C GLU A 727 1.15 -1.76 -29.55
N GLU A 728 1.39 -2.40 -28.41
CA GLU A 728 0.57 -3.48 -27.88
C GLU A 728 0.51 -3.37 -26.36
N ALA A 729 -0.69 -3.55 -25.77
CA ALA A 729 -0.90 -3.52 -24.33
C ALA A 729 -2.14 -4.33 -23.97
N SER A 730 -2.14 -4.99 -22.80
CA SER A 730 -3.32 -5.61 -22.23
C SER A 730 -3.42 -5.37 -20.73
N LEU A 731 -4.65 -5.30 -20.25
CA LEU A 731 -5.01 -5.33 -18.84
C LEU A 731 -6.14 -6.36 -18.68
N GLU A 732 -5.85 -7.41 -17.93
CA GLU A 732 -6.69 -8.60 -17.84
C GLU A 732 -7.30 -8.76 -16.45
N ASP A 733 -8.50 -9.30 -16.38
CA ASP A 733 -9.19 -9.67 -15.15
C ASP A 733 -9.37 -8.51 -14.13
N VAL A 734 -9.77 -7.34 -14.62
CA VAL A 734 -10.18 -6.22 -13.74
C VAL A 734 -11.53 -6.55 -13.12
N ILE A 735 -11.56 -6.71 -11.79
CA ILE A 735 -12.75 -7.10 -11.04
C ILE A 735 -13.63 -5.88 -10.77
N ILE A 736 -14.89 -5.97 -11.15
CA ILE A 736 -15.92 -4.93 -10.93
C ILE A 736 -17.19 -5.63 -10.45
N ALA A 737 -17.49 -5.59 -9.16
CA ALA A 737 -18.61 -6.31 -8.55
C ALA A 737 -18.65 -7.79 -8.97
N ASP A 738 -19.70 -8.24 -9.65
CA ASP A 738 -19.89 -9.61 -10.15
C ASP A 738 -19.36 -9.81 -11.59
N ASN A 739 -18.57 -8.89 -12.13
CA ASN A 739 -18.02 -8.95 -13.48
C ASN A 739 -16.49 -8.86 -13.48
N LYS A 740 -15.89 -9.34 -14.57
CA LYS A 740 -14.45 -9.15 -14.87
C LYS A 740 -14.33 -8.59 -16.27
N ILE A 741 -13.47 -7.59 -16.41
CA ILE A 741 -13.18 -6.92 -17.68
C ILE A 741 -11.73 -7.14 -18.05
N SER A 742 -11.49 -7.50 -19.33
CA SER A 742 -10.13 -7.51 -19.90
C SER A 742 -10.12 -6.67 -21.17
N VAL A 743 -9.06 -5.88 -21.31
CA VAL A 743 -8.88 -4.95 -22.44
C VAL A 743 -7.57 -5.25 -23.14
N PHE A 744 -7.63 -5.49 -24.45
CA PHE A 744 -6.48 -5.74 -25.33
C PHE A 744 -6.42 -4.66 -26.39
N TYR A 745 -5.28 -4.03 -26.52
CA TYR A 745 -4.99 -2.96 -27.47
C TYR A 745 -3.81 -3.33 -28.34
N LYS A 746 -3.94 -3.08 -29.64
CA LYS A 746 -2.83 -3.24 -30.59
C LYS A 746 -2.91 -2.17 -31.69
N LYS A 747 -1.75 -1.57 -32.00
CA LYS A 747 -1.61 -0.53 -33.02
C LYS A 747 -0.56 -0.93 -34.03
N SER A 748 -0.90 -0.85 -35.32
CA SER A 748 0.03 -1.13 -36.44
C SER A 748 -0.45 -0.48 -37.73
N ASN A 749 0.45 0.10 -38.50
CA ASN A 749 0.20 0.58 -39.89
C ASN A 749 -1.04 1.48 -40.05
N GLY A 750 -1.22 2.46 -39.16
CA GLY A 750 -2.37 3.39 -39.27
C GLY A 750 -3.69 2.77 -38.85
N GLN A 751 -3.67 1.57 -38.28
CA GLN A 751 -4.83 0.90 -37.70
C GLN A 751 -4.62 0.54 -36.25
N MET A 752 -5.70 0.40 -35.51
CA MET A 752 -5.77 0.00 -34.12
C MET A 752 -6.86 -1.04 -33.94
N SER A 753 -6.55 -2.14 -33.28
CA SER A 753 -7.55 -3.07 -32.79
C SER A 753 -7.75 -2.89 -31.28
N LEU A 754 -9.00 -2.91 -30.86
CA LEU A 754 -9.40 -2.90 -29.46
C LEU A 754 -10.32 -4.08 -29.23
N LYS A 755 -9.95 -4.97 -28.33
CA LYS A 755 -10.78 -6.09 -27.90
C LYS A 755 -11.07 -5.96 -26.42
N VAL A 756 -12.35 -6.01 -26.06
CA VAL A 756 -12.83 -6.01 -24.69
C VAL A 756 -13.54 -7.33 -24.42
N LEU A 757 -13.09 -8.03 -23.36
CA LEU A 757 -13.77 -9.22 -22.85
C LEU A 757 -14.49 -8.87 -21.56
N GLN A 758 -15.69 -9.44 -21.37
CA GLN A 758 -16.42 -9.41 -20.10
C GLN A 758 -16.91 -10.80 -19.72
N GLN A 759 -16.90 -11.08 -18.41
CA GLN A 759 -17.34 -12.38 -17.91
C GLN A 759 -18.86 -12.48 -17.84
N ASN A 760 -19.54 -11.38 -17.51
CA ASN A 760 -21.00 -11.35 -17.28
C ASN A 760 -21.71 -10.53 -18.35
N GLU A 761 -22.48 -11.20 -19.24
CA GLU A 761 -23.21 -10.58 -20.36
C GLU A 761 -24.45 -9.77 -19.93
N ASP A 762 -24.83 -9.79 -18.65
CA ASP A 762 -25.85 -8.86 -18.12
C ASP A 762 -25.35 -7.42 -18.07
N TRP A 763 -24.03 -7.22 -18.13
CA TRP A 763 -23.41 -5.90 -18.11
C TRP A 763 -23.37 -5.27 -19.51
N THR A 764 -23.39 -3.95 -19.53
CA THR A 764 -23.16 -3.15 -20.73
C THR A 764 -21.76 -2.56 -20.69
N VAL A 765 -20.98 -2.81 -21.73
CA VAL A 765 -19.71 -2.13 -21.98
C VAL A 765 -19.96 -1.03 -23.01
N ASP A 766 -19.74 0.23 -22.62
CA ASP A 766 -19.73 1.38 -23.52
C ASP A 766 -18.28 1.73 -23.87
N ILE A 767 -17.89 1.51 -25.11
CA ILE A 767 -16.59 1.94 -25.63
C ILE A 767 -16.76 3.32 -26.24
N ILE A 768 -16.01 4.28 -25.67
CA ILE A 768 -15.99 5.68 -26.14
C ILE A 768 -14.66 5.94 -26.81
N PHE A 769 -14.72 6.51 -28.03
CA PHE A 769 -13.55 6.83 -28.80
C PHE A 769 -13.71 8.21 -29.47
N PRO A 770 -12.73 9.11 -29.39
CA PRO A 770 -12.84 10.43 -29.99
C PRO A 770 -12.80 10.33 -31.53
N VAL A 771 -13.60 11.16 -32.22
CA VAL A 771 -13.53 11.32 -33.69
C VAL A 771 -12.17 11.93 -34.09
N ARG A 772 -11.62 12.80 -33.21
CA ARG A 772 -10.32 13.42 -33.44
C ARG A 772 -9.55 13.55 -32.12
N ARG A 773 -8.24 13.27 -32.13
CA ARG A 773 -7.33 13.54 -31.03
C ARG A 773 -6.04 14.16 -31.57
N GLY A 774 -5.76 15.41 -31.19
CA GLY A 774 -4.67 16.17 -31.78
C GLY A 774 -4.86 16.32 -33.32
N ASN A 775 -3.85 15.95 -34.07
CA ASN A 775 -3.90 15.99 -35.53
C ASN A 775 -4.47 14.69 -36.16
N LYS A 776 -4.80 13.67 -35.36
CA LYS A 776 -5.28 12.37 -35.85
C LYS A 776 -6.81 12.37 -35.94
N GLN A 777 -7.33 11.94 -37.11
CA GLN A 777 -8.72 11.67 -37.31
C GLN A 777 -8.97 10.16 -37.29
N TYR A 778 -9.96 9.71 -36.54
CA TYR A 778 -10.26 8.30 -36.37
C TYR A 778 -11.53 7.91 -37.11
N LYS A 779 -11.55 6.66 -37.60
CA LYS A 779 -12.71 6.07 -38.29
C LYS A 779 -12.86 4.63 -37.85
N ILE A 780 -14.06 4.24 -37.41
CA ILE A 780 -14.37 2.85 -37.10
C ILE A 780 -14.53 2.09 -38.41
N LEU A 781 -13.71 1.08 -38.64
CA LEU A 781 -13.73 0.21 -39.81
C LEU A 781 -14.65 -0.98 -39.59
N GLU A 782 -14.52 -1.62 -38.40
CA GLU A 782 -15.30 -2.78 -38.00
C GLU A 782 -15.82 -2.62 -36.59
N SER A 783 -17.09 -2.99 -36.39
CA SER A 783 -17.71 -3.01 -35.04
C SER A 783 -18.83 -4.08 -35.03
N PRO A 784 -18.91 -4.90 -33.97
CA PRO A 784 -19.99 -5.90 -33.82
C PRO A 784 -21.31 -5.28 -33.40
N SER A 785 -21.34 -4.01 -33.02
CA SER A 785 -22.48 -3.26 -32.53
C SER A 785 -22.64 -1.94 -33.31
N PRO A 786 -23.83 -1.35 -33.37
CA PRO A 786 -24.04 -0.05 -34.01
C PRO A 786 -23.18 1.05 -33.41
N VAL A 787 -22.54 1.83 -34.27
CA VAL A 787 -21.72 2.99 -33.84
C VAL A 787 -22.62 4.23 -33.83
N LYS A 788 -22.70 4.88 -32.67
CA LYS A 788 -23.35 6.19 -32.51
C LYS A 788 -22.26 7.28 -32.48
N SER A 789 -22.54 8.42 -33.15
CA SER A 789 -21.67 9.59 -33.06
C SER A 789 -22.38 10.69 -32.26
N VAL A 790 -21.75 11.09 -31.14
CA VAL A 790 -22.30 12.09 -30.20
C VAL A 790 -21.17 12.98 -29.73
N ASN A 791 -21.30 14.31 -29.87
CA ASN A 791 -20.35 15.29 -29.36
C ASN A 791 -18.88 14.96 -29.68
N ASP A 792 -18.57 14.73 -30.97
CA ASP A 792 -17.22 14.37 -31.46
C ASP A 792 -16.62 13.07 -30.88
N HIS A 793 -17.49 12.15 -30.42
CA HIS A 793 -17.10 10.81 -29.99
C HIS A 793 -17.93 9.73 -30.70
N PHE A 794 -17.29 8.61 -30.99
CA PHE A 794 -17.95 7.36 -31.31
C PHE A 794 -18.30 6.65 -30.00
N ILE A 795 -19.55 6.15 -29.90
CA ILE A 795 -20.02 5.36 -28.75
C ILE A 795 -20.53 4.02 -29.31
N ILE A 796 -19.94 2.94 -28.79
CA ILE A 796 -20.29 1.57 -29.12
C ILE A 796 -20.74 0.87 -27.84
N SER A 797 -22.01 0.48 -27.76
CA SER A 797 -22.57 -0.23 -26.60
C SER A 797 -22.70 -1.71 -26.92
N SER A 798 -22.17 -2.57 -26.06
CA SER A 798 -22.20 -4.03 -26.23
C SER A 798 -22.50 -4.75 -24.92
N LYS A 799 -23.21 -5.87 -25.00
CA LYS A 799 -23.42 -6.84 -23.92
C LYS A 799 -22.75 -8.18 -24.19
N GLN A 800 -22.04 -8.29 -25.32
CA GLN A 800 -21.40 -9.52 -25.72
C GLN A 800 -20.18 -9.84 -24.81
N ALA A 801 -19.92 -11.12 -24.58
CA ALA A 801 -18.73 -11.58 -23.86
C ALA A 801 -17.43 -11.11 -24.51
N SER A 802 -17.43 -10.88 -25.82
CA SER A 802 -16.30 -10.31 -26.57
C SER A 802 -16.79 -9.22 -27.53
N THR A 803 -16.18 -8.05 -27.43
CA THR A 803 -16.41 -6.91 -28.35
C THR A 803 -15.08 -6.51 -28.95
N GLU A 804 -14.99 -6.57 -30.29
CA GLU A 804 -13.75 -6.26 -31.02
C GLU A 804 -14.01 -5.15 -32.04
N LEU A 805 -13.15 -4.13 -32.01
CA LEU A 805 -13.22 -2.98 -32.92
C LEU A 805 -11.96 -2.90 -33.76
N LEU A 806 -12.10 -2.58 -35.04
CA LEU A 806 -11.00 -2.16 -35.89
C LEU A 806 -11.19 -0.67 -36.23
N ILE A 807 -10.17 0.12 -35.99
CA ILE A 807 -10.20 1.58 -36.10
C ILE A 807 -9.02 1.99 -36.99
N SER A 808 -9.23 2.84 -38.00
CA SER A 808 -8.13 3.52 -38.70
C SER A 808 -7.94 4.93 -38.15
N TYR A 809 -6.71 5.46 -38.30
CA TYR A 809 -6.38 6.84 -38.00
C TYR A 809 -5.42 7.41 -39.05
N GLU A 810 -5.64 8.67 -39.42
CA GLU A 810 -4.86 9.42 -40.39
C GLU A 810 -4.30 10.70 -39.74
#